data_d54cf96d8523829de75797b9b436f46f
#
_entry.id   d54cf96d8523829de75797b9b436f46f
#
_cell.length_a   1.000
_cell.length_b   1.000
_cell.length_c   1.000
_cell.angle_alpha   90.00
_cell.angle_beta   90.00
_cell.angle_gamma   90.00
#
_symmetry.space_group_name_H-M   'P 1'
#
loop_
_entity.id
_entity.type
_entity.pdbx_description
1 polymer ?
#
loop_
_entity_poly.entity_id
_entity_poly.type
_entity_poly.pdbx_seq_one_letter_code
_entity_poly.pdbx_strand_id
1 'polypeptide(L)'
;MAKERIYELAKELKMPSKDLVKLANDHGMAVKSHMSSVTPDQAKQLRSLMQPAAKPTPKSTPKPASTKSAAKAEQPKKAKHDGAAKGGHDKKANNGGNNGVHWFGNKNGKKNKKGKKNRQNQRMKNIQPKQPTQRKDKPLPDVLEYTDGMNAQDLAKVLHRPAAEIVKKLFMLGVMVNQNQSLEKDTIEILAADYGIEAKEKVQEDIADLDRFFDVADQDEAKLVSRPPVVTVMGHVDHGKTTLLDNIRHSHVTAQEAGGITQAIGAYQVNYNDQVITFLDTPGHAAFSEMRARGANITDITVLVVAADDGVMPQTIEAINHAKAAETPIIVAVNKVDKPGANPDNVTTQLTEYGLIPEDWGGDTIFVQISAKFGKNIDELLDMILLQAEMLELKANPDQRAVGTVVEAQLDQGRGPVATLLVQQGTLHVGDPIVVGNTFGRVRTMTNENGRRIKEATPSTPVEITGLNAVPEAGDRFVVFEDEKTARAAGEERAKRAQDEERARTSHVTLDNLFATMQKGQMKSLPIIIKADVQGSVEALAQSLQKIKVDGVRVDIIHKAVGAINESDVTLAEASNAVIIGFNVRPTPNAKSEADANQIDIRLHRVIYKAIEEVEDAMKGMLEPVYEEETIGQVEVRQIYKASKIGTIAGGMVTSGKITRDAKVRLVRDGVVIYDGELGSLKRFKDDVKEVKQGYECGLTIQNYNDIKEMDVIEAYQMKEVPVE
;
A
#
# COMPACT_ATOMS: atom_id res chain seq x y z
N MET A 1 18.76 52.95 0.92
CA MET A 1 18.58 51.79 1.79
C MET A 1 17.49 50.90 1.15
N ALA A 2 17.80 49.66 0.88
CA ALA A 2 16.84 48.74 0.23
C ALA A 2 15.67 48.46 1.18
N LYS A 3 14.45 48.65 0.70
CA LYS A 3 13.20 48.31 1.41
C LYS A 3 12.91 46.86 1.11
N GLU A 4 12.74 46.02 2.15
CA GLU A 4 12.38 44.61 2.02
C GLU A 4 10.87 44.48 1.96
N ARG A 5 10.34 43.52 1.17
CA ARG A 5 8.90 43.27 1.08
C ARG A 5 8.48 42.20 2.07
N ILE A 6 7.28 42.31 2.62
CA ILE A 6 6.76 41.39 3.63
C ILE A 6 6.72 39.94 3.15
N TYR A 7 6.45 39.68 1.88
CA TYR A 7 6.44 38.34 1.34
C TYR A 7 7.84 37.69 1.32
N GLU A 8 8.90 38.51 1.13
CA GLU A 8 10.29 38.05 1.17
C GLU A 8 10.70 37.70 2.60
N LEU A 9 10.32 38.54 3.57
CA LEU A 9 10.50 38.29 4.99
C LEU A 9 9.70 37.07 5.47
N ALA A 10 8.47 36.87 5.00
CA ALA A 10 7.66 35.71 5.33
C ALA A 10 8.28 34.42 4.82
N LYS A 11 8.88 34.43 3.63
CA LYS A 11 9.61 33.30 3.05
C LYS A 11 10.89 32.98 3.82
N GLU A 12 11.60 34.00 4.28
CA GLU A 12 12.80 33.87 5.12
C GLU A 12 12.45 33.28 6.51
N LEU A 13 11.36 33.72 7.12
CA LEU A 13 10.88 33.32 8.43
C LEU A 13 10.03 32.03 8.38
N LYS A 14 9.84 31.42 7.20
CA LYS A 14 9.05 30.20 6.97
C LYS A 14 7.62 30.25 7.52
N MET A 15 6.95 31.37 7.39
CA MET A 15 5.56 31.52 7.84
C MET A 15 4.67 32.12 6.73
N PRO A 16 3.35 31.87 6.79
CA PRO A 16 2.40 32.43 5.83
C PRO A 16 2.43 33.96 5.85
N SER A 17 2.44 34.57 4.68
CA SER A 17 2.51 36.04 4.55
C SER A 17 1.32 36.75 5.24
N LYS A 18 0.15 36.11 5.34
CA LYS A 18 -1.03 36.62 6.05
C LYS A 18 -0.79 36.77 7.56
N ASP A 19 -0.08 35.85 8.15
CA ASP A 19 0.20 35.83 9.60
C ASP A 19 1.29 36.88 9.93
N LEU A 20 2.28 37.05 9.04
CA LEU A 20 3.29 38.09 9.20
C LEU A 20 2.69 39.51 9.04
N VAL A 21 1.70 39.69 8.16
CA VAL A 21 0.95 40.96 8.05
C VAL A 21 0.14 41.24 9.31
N LYS A 22 -0.51 40.26 9.90
CA LYS A 22 -1.20 40.38 11.17
C LYS A 22 -0.25 40.75 12.30
N LEU A 23 0.86 40.03 12.43
CA LEU A 23 1.90 40.28 13.43
C LEU A 23 2.49 41.70 13.31
N ALA A 24 2.75 42.16 12.10
CA ALA A 24 3.24 43.51 11.85
C ALA A 24 2.23 44.59 12.25
N ASN A 25 0.92 44.40 11.97
CA ASN A 25 -0.13 45.30 12.37
C ASN A 25 -0.37 45.32 13.89
N ASP A 26 -0.29 44.15 14.56
CA ASP A 26 -0.41 44.01 16.03
C ASP A 26 0.71 44.75 16.77
N HIS A 27 1.88 44.90 16.14
CA HIS A 27 3.01 45.66 16.65
C HIS A 27 3.09 47.11 16.11
N GLY A 28 1.97 47.65 15.61
CA GLY A 28 1.84 49.06 15.24
C GLY A 28 2.49 49.47 13.91
N MET A 29 2.86 48.50 13.06
CA MET A 29 3.38 48.73 11.74
C MET A 29 2.22 48.76 10.75
N ALA A 30 1.88 49.90 10.14
CA ALA A 30 0.77 50.04 9.22
C ALA A 30 1.07 49.35 7.88
N VAL A 31 0.79 48.04 7.82
CA VAL A 31 1.01 47.21 6.64
C VAL A 31 -0.33 46.76 6.07
N LYS A 32 -0.60 47.16 4.82
CA LYS A 32 -1.90 46.89 4.16
C LYS A 32 -1.96 45.55 3.45
N SER A 33 -0.84 45.04 2.97
CA SER A 33 -0.79 43.75 2.23
C SER A 33 0.58 43.09 2.30
N HIS A 34 0.67 41.83 1.88
CA HIS A 34 1.92 41.08 1.75
C HIS A 34 2.93 41.71 0.76
N MET A 35 2.48 42.57 -0.13
CA MET A 35 3.32 43.32 -1.08
C MET A 35 3.88 44.63 -0.51
N SER A 36 3.45 45.04 0.70
CA SER A 36 3.95 46.24 1.35
C SER A 36 5.43 46.09 1.70
N SER A 37 6.20 47.18 1.51
CA SER A 37 7.62 47.20 1.88
C SER A 37 7.80 47.75 3.28
N VAL A 38 8.66 47.12 4.05
CA VAL A 38 9.06 47.51 5.42
C VAL A 38 10.46 48.09 5.41
N THR A 39 10.73 48.97 6.36
CA THR A 39 12.09 49.51 6.55
C THR A 39 13.01 48.46 7.16
N PRO A 40 14.33 48.55 6.97
CA PRO A 40 15.28 47.60 7.55
C PRO A 40 15.19 47.44 9.07
N ASP A 41 14.78 48.49 9.76
CA ASP A 41 14.60 48.46 11.22
C ASP A 41 13.34 47.73 11.63
N GLN A 42 12.24 47.88 10.89
CA GLN A 42 10.99 47.10 11.06
C GLN A 42 11.20 45.62 10.71
N ALA A 43 11.97 45.30 9.69
CA ALA A 43 12.34 43.92 9.35
C ALA A 43 13.16 43.25 10.46
N LYS A 44 14.13 43.98 11.09
CA LYS A 44 14.88 43.51 12.25
C LYS A 44 13.96 43.24 13.48
N GLN A 45 13.01 44.12 13.73
CA GLN A 45 12.03 43.92 14.81
C GLN A 45 11.17 42.68 14.59
N LEU A 46 10.68 42.46 13.39
CA LEU A 46 9.91 41.24 13.06
C LEU A 46 10.76 39.95 13.20
N ARG A 47 12.03 39.97 12.81
CA ARG A 47 12.98 38.86 13.03
C ARG A 47 13.25 38.61 14.52
N SER A 48 13.34 39.65 15.34
CA SER A 48 13.59 39.51 16.79
C SER A 48 12.43 38.96 17.57
N LEU A 49 11.18 39.25 17.14
CA LEU A 49 9.96 38.73 17.74
C LEU A 49 9.75 37.22 17.53
N MET A 50 10.42 36.64 16.54
CA MET A 50 10.32 35.23 16.17
C MET A 50 11.48 34.33 16.65
N GLN A 51 12.49 34.92 17.36
CA GLN A 51 13.54 34.09 17.97
C GLN A 51 13.10 33.62 19.37
N PRO A 52 13.07 32.29 19.61
CA PRO A 52 12.77 31.78 20.94
C PRO A 52 13.88 32.17 21.92
N ALA A 53 13.50 32.70 23.09
CA ALA A 53 14.39 33.13 24.15
C ALA A 53 15.35 32.00 24.59
N ALA A 54 16.64 32.18 24.38
CA ALA A 54 17.69 31.29 24.85
C ALA A 54 17.88 31.44 26.37
N LYS A 55 17.83 30.33 27.11
CA LYS A 55 18.23 30.23 28.52
C LYS A 55 19.73 30.41 28.69
N PRO A 56 20.21 31.01 29.76
CA PRO A 56 21.63 31.34 29.94
C PRO A 56 22.46 30.16 30.45
N THR A 57 23.63 29.96 29.88
CA THR A 57 24.70 29.11 30.43
C THR A 57 25.95 29.93 30.73
N PRO A 58 26.75 29.55 31.73
CA PRO A 58 27.80 30.45 32.33
C PRO A 58 29.14 30.34 31.59
N LYS A 59 29.89 31.42 31.78
CA LYS A 59 31.22 31.75 31.26
C LYS A 59 32.33 30.78 31.64
N SER A 60 33.26 30.52 30.71
CA SER A 60 34.68 30.48 31.02
C SER A 60 35.53 30.76 29.74
N THR A 61 36.49 31.63 29.93
CA THR A 61 37.52 32.15 29.03
C THR A 61 38.83 31.36 29.18
N PRO A 62 39.98 31.67 28.48
CA PRO A 62 40.20 31.98 27.08
C PRO A 62 41.39 31.17 26.42
N LYS A 63 41.59 31.43 25.16
CA LYS A 63 42.70 31.19 24.19
C LYS A 63 44.13 30.98 24.74
N PRO A 64 45.10 30.35 23.97
CA PRO A 64 45.68 31.08 22.82
C PRO A 64 46.08 30.26 21.57
N ALA A 65 46.51 31.03 20.60
CA ALA A 65 46.85 30.80 19.21
C ALA A 65 48.15 30.03 18.95
N SER A 66 48.28 29.48 17.73
CA SER A 66 49.39 29.63 16.77
C SER A 66 49.15 28.65 15.59
N THR A 67 49.22 29.06 14.47
CA THR A 67 50.09 29.49 13.37
C THR A 67 50.10 28.47 12.21
N LYS A 68 49.71 29.03 11.07
CA LYS A 68 50.20 28.88 9.70
C LYS A 68 50.68 27.51 9.15
N SER A 69 50.17 27.08 8.03
CA SER A 69 50.90 27.27 6.75
C SER A 69 50.10 26.78 5.54
N ALA A 70 50.33 27.46 4.45
CA ALA A 70 49.72 27.32 3.14
C ALA A 70 50.50 26.34 2.25
N ALA A 71 49.78 25.71 1.28
CA ALA A 71 50.27 25.35 -0.06
C ALA A 71 49.03 24.76 -0.79
N LYS A 72 48.47 25.36 -1.79
CA LYS A 72 48.81 25.70 -3.18
C LYS A 72 48.98 24.47 -4.09
N ALA A 73 48.26 24.55 -5.18
CA ALA A 73 48.42 23.94 -6.51
C ALA A 73 47.80 22.53 -6.69
N GLU A 74 47.26 22.10 -7.80
CA GLU A 74 47.11 22.63 -9.15
C GLU A 74 46.14 21.74 -9.92
N GLN A 75 45.37 22.31 -10.84
CA GLN A 75 44.69 21.56 -11.93
C GLN A 75 45.71 21.20 -13.00
N PRO A 76 45.45 20.19 -13.84
CA PRO A 76 45.84 20.35 -15.23
C PRO A 76 44.67 20.12 -16.24
N LYS A 77 44.85 20.89 -17.30
CA LYS A 77 44.03 21.08 -18.49
C LYS A 77 44.13 19.92 -19.47
N LYS A 78 43.05 19.86 -20.29
CA LYS A 78 42.86 19.34 -21.65
C LYS A 78 44.14 19.09 -22.50
N ALA A 79 44.05 17.98 -23.29
CA ALA A 79 44.64 17.93 -24.62
C ALA A 79 43.71 17.16 -25.58
N LYS A 80 43.44 17.81 -26.71
CA LYS A 80 42.90 17.26 -27.95
C LYS A 80 44.02 16.52 -28.70
N HIS A 81 43.66 15.47 -29.44
CA HIS A 81 44.32 15.18 -30.70
C HIS A 81 43.38 14.56 -31.70
N ASP A 82 43.35 15.18 -32.88
CA ASP A 82 42.79 14.74 -34.15
C ASP A 82 43.66 13.65 -34.79
N GLY A 83 43.11 12.88 -35.69
CA GLY A 83 43.91 12.05 -36.57
C GLY A 83 43.13 11.05 -37.38
N ALA A 84 42.86 11.40 -38.60
CA ALA A 84 42.18 10.79 -39.68
C ALA A 84 42.84 9.50 -40.25
N ALA A 85 42.09 8.68 -40.91
CA ALA A 85 42.15 8.23 -42.30
C ALA A 85 42.00 6.72 -42.56
N LYS A 86 41.02 6.43 -43.40
CA LYS A 86 41.01 5.62 -44.63
C LYS A 86 41.09 4.09 -44.63
N GLY A 87 40.14 3.58 -45.40
CA GLY A 87 40.22 2.44 -46.34
C GLY A 87 39.58 1.15 -45.81
N GLY A 88 38.71 0.47 -46.42
CA GLY A 88 38.23 0.37 -47.79
C GLY A 88 37.94 -1.08 -48.11
N HIS A 89 36.90 -1.35 -48.89
CA HIS A 89 36.64 -2.59 -49.64
C HIS A 89 36.27 -3.85 -48.84
N ASP A 90 35.43 -4.68 -49.24
CA ASP A 90 34.54 -4.92 -50.40
C ASP A 90 33.76 -6.25 -50.18
N LYS A 91 32.56 -6.30 -50.75
CA LYS A 91 31.90 -7.42 -51.44
C LYS A 91 31.24 -8.59 -50.74
N LYS A 92 29.96 -8.63 -51.14
CA LYS A 92 29.22 -9.81 -51.74
C LYS A 92 28.83 -10.93 -50.77
N ALA A 93 27.72 -11.49 -50.87
CA ALA A 93 26.55 -11.62 -51.75
C ALA A 93 25.60 -12.67 -51.14
N ASN A 94 24.35 -12.47 -51.25
CA ASN A 94 23.42 -13.30 -52.06
C ASN A 94 22.45 -14.23 -51.33
N ASN A 95 21.24 -14.10 -51.75
CA ASN A 95 20.16 -15.07 -51.97
C ASN A 95 19.33 -15.49 -50.74
N GLY A 96 18.02 -15.53 -50.81
CA GLY A 96 17.03 -15.48 -51.89
C GLY A 96 15.70 -16.01 -51.36
N GLY A 97 14.63 -15.67 -52.09
CA GLY A 97 13.39 -16.41 -52.14
C GLY A 97 12.27 -15.88 -51.24
N ASN A 98 11.31 -15.23 -51.68
CA ASN A 98 10.31 -15.36 -52.74
C ASN A 98 8.96 -15.83 -52.19
N ASN A 99 7.94 -15.17 -52.64
CA ASN A 99 6.50 -15.41 -52.79
C ASN A 99 5.65 -14.47 -51.91
N GLY A 100 4.87 -13.62 -52.46
CA GLY A 100 4.16 -13.58 -53.75
C GLY A 100 2.69 -13.31 -53.50
N VAL A 101 2.12 -12.56 -54.42
CA VAL A 101 0.74 -12.52 -54.91
C VAL A 101 -0.05 -11.24 -54.56
N HIS A 102 -0.08 -10.30 -55.53
CA HIS A 102 -1.19 -9.84 -56.37
C HIS A 102 -2.40 -9.19 -55.68
N TRP A 103 -3.01 -8.16 -56.18
CA TRP A 103 -3.37 -7.56 -57.48
C TRP A 103 -4.13 -6.23 -57.20
N PHE A 104 -4.20 -5.26 -57.95
CA PHE A 104 -4.63 -4.57 -59.18
C PHE A 104 -4.33 -3.09 -58.98
N GLY A 105 -3.77 -2.26 -59.77
CA GLY A 105 -3.84 -2.04 -61.21
C GLY A 105 -4.84 -0.96 -61.61
N ASN A 106 -4.39 0.29 -61.87
CA ASN A 106 -4.79 0.95 -63.09
C ASN A 106 -3.90 2.17 -63.42
N LYS A 107 -3.73 2.30 -64.70
CA LYS A 107 -2.84 3.11 -65.52
C LYS A 107 -3.36 4.54 -65.79
N ASN A 108 -2.39 5.32 -66.26
CA ASN A 108 -2.41 6.43 -67.26
C ASN A 108 -2.26 7.81 -66.63
N GLY A 109 -1.18 8.48 -66.99
CA GLY A 109 -0.95 9.33 -68.07
C GLY A 109 0.26 10.25 -67.85
N LYS A 110 1.35 9.94 -68.52
CA LYS A 110 2.42 10.90 -68.82
C LYS A 110 1.87 11.99 -69.75
N LYS A 111 2.07 13.30 -69.43
CA LYS A 111 2.53 14.30 -70.41
C LYS A 111 2.84 15.66 -69.85
N ASN A 112 4.03 16.14 -70.16
CA ASN A 112 4.46 17.53 -70.37
C ASN A 112 4.72 18.47 -69.18
N LYS A 113 5.96 18.39 -68.70
CA LYS A 113 6.74 19.56 -68.23
C LYS A 113 7.23 20.37 -69.45
N LYS A 114 6.61 21.55 -69.73
CA LYS A 114 7.23 22.71 -70.33
C LYS A 114 6.14 23.83 -70.39
N GLY A 115 6.37 24.94 -69.71
CA GLY A 115 5.55 26.13 -69.90
C GLY A 115 4.93 26.79 -68.64
N LYS A 116 5.71 27.05 -67.58
CA LYS A 116 5.23 27.85 -66.46
C LYS A 116 6.34 28.70 -65.81
N LYS A 117 7.11 29.41 -66.63
CA LYS A 117 8.12 30.35 -66.16
C LYS A 117 7.86 31.83 -66.54
N ASN A 118 6.74 32.16 -67.20
CA ASN A 118 6.50 33.53 -67.68
C ASN A 118 5.13 34.11 -67.27
N ARG A 119 4.54 33.68 -66.16
CA ARG A 119 3.25 34.31 -65.64
C ARG A 119 3.35 34.89 -64.22
N GLN A 120 4.57 34.93 -63.65
CA GLN A 120 4.73 35.46 -62.25
C GLN A 120 5.09 36.97 -62.20
N ASN A 121 5.52 37.59 -63.32
CA ASN A 121 5.93 38.97 -63.30
C ASN A 121 4.90 40.01 -63.78
N GLN A 122 3.61 39.64 -63.99
CA GLN A 122 2.56 40.58 -64.36
C GLN A 122 1.40 40.71 -63.33
N ARG A 123 1.52 40.10 -62.14
CA ARG A 123 0.49 40.23 -61.09
C ARG A 123 0.88 41.11 -59.89
N MET A 124 1.99 41.83 -59.96
CA MET A 124 2.40 42.75 -58.88
C MET A 124 2.13 44.22 -59.16
N LYS A 125 1.07 44.57 -59.88
CA LYS A 125 0.56 45.97 -59.95
C LYS A 125 -0.96 45.92 -59.90
N ASN A 126 -1.48 45.97 -58.70
CA ASN A 126 -2.79 46.42 -58.21
C ASN A 126 -3.25 45.56 -57.03
N ILE A 127 -2.55 45.66 -55.94
CA ILE A 127 -3.12 45.33 -54.65
C ILE A 127 -3.26 46.66 -53.90
N GLN A 128 -4.41 47.25 -54.04
CA GLN A 128 -4.86 48.23 -53.03
C GLN A 128 -4.96 47.50 -51.68
N PRO A 129 -4.49 48.09 -50.56
CA PRO A 129 -4.67 47.49 -49.26
C PRO A 129 -6.19 47.43 -48.98
N LYS A 130 -6.70 46.18 -48.89
CA LYS A 130 -8.06 45.98 -48.41
C LYS A 130 -8.09 46.57 -46.99
N GLN A 131 -8.90 47.56 -46.77
CA GLN A 131 -9.26 48.02 -45.44
C GLN A 131 -9.68 46.84 -44.61
N PRO A 132 -9.23 46.72 -43.34
CA PRO A 132 -9.66 45.63 -42.46
C PRO A 132 -11.18 45.69 -42.36
N THR A 133 -11.84 44.66 -42.82
CA THR A 133 -13.27 44.46 -42.62
C THR A 133 -13.49 44.54 -41.10
N GLN A 134 -14.24 45.54 -40.66
CA GLN A 134 -14.71 45.59 -39.28
C GLN A 134 -15.47 44.31 -39.03
N ARG A 135 -14.88 43.44 -38.17
CA ARG A 135 -15.59 42.29 -37.61
C ARG A 135 -16.76 42.89 -36.82
N LYS A 136 -17.99 42.58 -37.20
CA LYS A 136 -19.15 42.82 -36.34
C LYS A 136 -18.92 42.00 -35.08
N ASP A 137 -18.62 42.70 -34.00
CA ASP A 137 -18.51 42.06 -32.67
C ASP A 137 -19.86 41.46 -32.35
N LYS A 138 -19.87 40.17 -31.96
CA LYS A 138 -21.06 39.52 -31.43
C LYS A 138 -21.45 40.22 -30.13
N PRO A 139 -22.76 40.29 -29.80
CA PRO A 139 -23.19 40.82 -28.50
C PRO A 139 -22.49 40.05 -27.36
N LEU A 140 -22.23 40.73 -26.26
CA LEU A 140 -21.71 40.15 -25.04
C LEU A 140 -22.77 39.20 -24.48
N PRO A 141 -22.40 38.09 -23.84
CA PRO A 141 -23.34 37.23 -23.11
C PRO A 141 -23.89 38.00 -21.88
N ASP A 142 -25.12 37.73 -21.50
CA ASP A 142 -25.77 38.37 -20.33
C ASP A 142 -25.15 37.88 -19.02
N VAL A 143 -24.64 36.63 -18.99
CA VAL A 143 -23.94 36.02 -17.84
C VAL A 143 -22.61 35.43 -18.33
N LEU A 144 -21.54 35.73 -17.62
CA LEU A 144 -20.23 35.13 -17.82
C LEU A 144 -20.13 33.90 -16.95
N GLU A 145 -20.29 32.73 -17.54
CA GLU A 145 -19.92 31.47 -16.87
C GLU A 145 -18.40 31.29 -16.90
N TYR A 146 -17.75 31.26 -15.75
CA TYR A 146 -16.31 31.06 -15.66
C TYR A 146 -15.96 29.91 -14.69
N THR A 147 -14.80 29.31 -14.91
CA THR A 147 -14.22 28.30 -14.00
C THR A 147 -12.93 28.86 -13.41
N ASP A 148 -12.60 28.46 -12.19
CA ASP A 148 -11.36 28.87 -11.56
C ASP A 148 -10.14 28.45 -12.42
N GLY A 149 -9.15 29.34 -12.53
CA GLY A 149 -7.96 29.10 -13.34
C GLY A 149 -8.10 29.35 -14.84
N MET A 150 -9.25 29.84 -15.35
CA MET A 150 -9.40 30.27 -16.75
C MET A 150 -8.34 31.29 -17.14
N ASN A 151 -7.80 31.18 -18.36
CA ASN A 151 -6.86 32.13 -18.92
C ASN A 151 -7.54 33.20 -19.78
N ALA A 152 -6.81 34.26 -20.12
CA ALA A 152 -7.36 35.35 -20.94
C ALA A 152 -7.81 34.90 -22.34
N GLN A 153 -7.28 33.80 -22.89
CA GLN A 153 -7.73 33.24 -24.17
C GLN A 153 -9.08 32.53 -24.06
N ASP A 154 -9.34 31.86 -22.94
CA ASP A 154 -10.61 31.15 -22.73
C ASP A 154 -11.72 32.15 -22.44
N LEU A 155 -11.44 33.19 -21.65
CA LEU A 155 -12.37 34.30 -21.46
C LEU A 155 -12.66 35.05 -22.78
N ALA A 156 -11.66 35.16 -23.66
CA ALA A 156 -11.83 35.77 -24.99
C ALA A 156 -12.82 34.98 -25.86
N LYS A 157 -12.85 33.66 -25.76
CA LYS A 157 -13.79 32.79 -26.47
C LYS A 157 -15.22 32.98 -25.94
N VAL A 158 -15.38 33.03 -24.61
CA VAL A 158 -16.67 33.16 -23.94
C VAL A 158 -17.25 34.57 -24.16
N LEU A 159 -16.44 35.62 -24.00
CA LEU A 159 -16.85 37.00 -24.18
C LEU A 159 -16.94 37.44 -25.64
N HIS A 160 -16.57 36.60 -26.60
CA HIS A 160 -16.50 36.89 -28.02
C HIS A 160 -15.63 38.11 -28.35
N ARG A 161 -14.59 38.39 -27.57
CA ARG A 161 -13.63 39.47 -27.71
C ARG A 161 -12.23 38.95 -28.00
N PRO A 162 -11.36 39.76 -28.63
CA PRO A 162 -9.97 39.35 -28.83
C PRO A 162 -9.22 39.30 -27.50
N ALA A 163 -8.41 38.26 -27.29
CA ALA A 163 -7.62 38.08 -26.05
C ALA A 163 -6.73 39.30 -25.73
N ALA A 164 -6.25 40.01 -26.76
CA ALA A 164 -5.46 41.23 -26.58
C ALA A 164 -6.25 42.39 -25.93
N GLU A 165 -7.56 42.47 -26.15
CA GLU A 165 -8.44 43.43 -25.51
C GLU A 165 -8.62 43.13 -24.03
N ILE A 166 -8.83 41.85 -23.70
CA ILE A 166 -8.97 41.38 -22.32
C ILE A 166 -7.67 41.63 -21.52
N VAL A 167 -6.52 41.29 -22.08
CA VAL A 167 -5.22 41.55 -21.46
C VAL A 167 -5.00 43.06 -21.26
N LYS A 168 -5.41 43.91 -22.24
CA LYS A 168 -5.33 45.36 -22.10
C LYS A 168 -6.24 45.90 -21.00
N LYS A 169 -7.47 45.38 -20.86
CA LYS A 169 -8.38 45.75 -19.79
C LYS A 169 -7.88 45.33 -18.42
N LEU A 170 -7.38 44.07 -18.30
CA LEU A 170 -6.76 43.59 -17.08
C LEU A 170 -5.54 44.41 -16.66
N PHE A 171 -4.76 44.88 -17.65
CA PHE A 171 -3.67 45.80 -17.40
C PHE A 171 -4.13 47.17 -16.87
N MET A 172 -5.24 47.71 -17.40
CA MET A 172 -5.85 48.94 -16.90
C MET A 172 -6.43 48.80 -15.48
N LEU A 173 -6.89 47.61 -15.12
CA LEU A 173 -7.35 47.24 -13.78
C LEU A 173 -6.18 46.93 -12.80
N GLY A 174 -4.94 47.06 -13.28
CA GLY A 174 -3.73 46.88 -12.46
C GLY A 174 -3.21 45.46 -12.39
N VAL A 175 -3.75 44.53 -13.17
CA VAL A 175 -3.34 43.13 -13.18
C VAL A 175 -2.49 42.85 -14.42
N MET A 176 -1.22 42.52 -14.23
CA MET A 176 -0.29 42.15 -15.30
C MET A 176 -0.35 40.64 -15.55
N VAL A 177 -0.97 40.24 -16.65
CA VAL A 177 -1.11 38.83 -17.03
C VAL A 177 -0.77 38.61 -18.50
N ASN A 178 -0.25 37.40 -18.79
CA ASN A 178 -0.06 36.91 -20.14
C ASN A 178 -1.35 36.23 -20.65
N GLN A 179 -1.45 36.04 -21.97
CA GLN A 179 -2.64 35.42 -22.59
C GLN A 179 -2.97 34.02 -22.10
N ASN A 180 -1.92 33.28 -21.69
CA ASN A 180 -2.01 31.88 -21.25
C ASN A 180 -1.89 31.70 -19.73
N GLN A 181 -1.82 32.79 -18.99
CA GLN A 181 -1.71 32.75 -17.53
C GLN A 181 -3.08 32.57 -16.92
N SER A 182 -3.23 31.67 -15.98
CA SER A 182 -4.43 31.46 -15.17
C SER A 182 -4.78 32.72 -14.38
N LEU A 183 -6.04 33.06 -14.39
CA LEU A 183 -6.59 34.21 -13.67
C LEU A 183 -7.25 33.74 -12.37
N GLU A 184 -7.09 34.54 -11.32
CA GLU A 184 -7.76 34.31 -10.04
C GLU A 184 -9.24 34.71 -10.16
N LYS A 185 -10.13 34.09 -9.40
CA LYS A 185 -11.57 34.33 -9.35
C LYS A 185 -11.91 35.82 -9.23
N ASP A 186 -11.30 36.51 -8.26
CA ASP A 186 -11.52 37.93 -8.02
C ASP A 186 -11.20 38.79 -9.27
N THR A 187 -10.17 38.37 -10.02
CA THR A 187 -9.76 39.06 -11.25
C THR A 187 -10.77 38.88 -12.38
N ILE A 188 -11.39 37.68 -12.48
CA ILE A 188 -12.41 37.38 -13.48
C ILE A 188 -13.70 38.13 -13.14
N GLU A 189 -14.12 38.19 -11.88
CA GLU A 189 -15.30 38.90 -11.40
C GLU A 189 -15.18 40.43 -11.62
N ILE A 190 -13.99 41.01 -11.32
CA ILE A 190 -13.71 42.42 -11.59
C ILE A 190 -13.77 42.72 -13.09
N LEU A 191 -13.23 41.82 -13.93
CA LEU A 191 -13.30 41.98 -15.39
C LEU A 191 -14.73 41.88 -15.90
N ALA A 192 -15.56 40.98 -15.38
CA ALA A 192 -16.96 40.83 -15.74
C ALA A 192 -17.76 42.09 -15.35
N ALA A 193 -17.53 42.63 -14.16
CA ALA A 193 -18.13 43.88 -13.69
C ALA A 193 -17.76 45.06 -14.59
N ASP A 194 -16.50 45.15 -15.10
CA ASP A 194 -16.07 46.19 -16.05
C ASP A 194 -16.75 46.06 -17.43
N TYR A 195 -17.17 44.87 -17.82
CA TYR A 195 -17.99 44.62 -19.00
C TYR A 195 -19.49 44.79 -18.72
N GLY A 196 -19.91 44.99 -17.48
CA GLY A 196 -21.32 45.11 -17.07
C GLY A 196 -22.08 43.76 -17.16
N ILE A 197 -21.40 42.67 -16.99
CA ILE A 197 -21.93 41.30 -17.10
C ILE A 197 -21.90 40.68 -15.72
N GLU A 198 -22.93 39.94 -15.36
CA GLU A 198 -22.94 39.11 -14.14
C GLU A 198 -22.01 37.92 -14.30
N ALA A 199 -21.05 37.74 -13.39
CA ALA A 199 -20.15 36.60 -13.37
C ALA A 199 -20.78 35.49 -12.52
N LYS A 200 -20.92 34.31 -13.11
CA LYS A 200 -21.36 33.10 -12.40
C LYS A 200 -20.29 32.05 -12.46
N GLU A 201 -19.81 31.65 -11.31
CA GLU A 201 -18.87 30.54 -11.21
C GLU A 201 -19.58 29.26 -11.63
N LYS A 202 -19.05 28.62 -12.67
CA LYS A 202 -19.41 27.27 -13.01
C LYS A 202 -18.55 26.35 -12.16
N VAL A 203 -19.12 25.86 -11.08
CA VAL A 203 -18.49 24.80 -10.30
C VAL A 203 -18.19 23.67 -11.28
N GLN A 204 -16.92 23.45 -11.59
CA GLN A 204 -16.54 22.23 -12.30
C GLN A 204 -16.83 21.08 -11.35
N GLU A 205 -17.88 20.34 -11.64
CA GLU A 205 -18.11 19.08 -10.97
C GLU A 205 -16.85 18.23 -11.14
N ASP A 206 -16.25 17.81 -10.03
CA ASP A 206 -15.08 16.94 -10.08
C ASP A 206 -15.51 15.60 -10.67
N ILE A 207 -15.15 15.38 -11.93
CA ILE A 207 -15.49 14.16 -12.66
C ILE A 207 -14.84 12.94 -11.98
N ALA A 208 -13.77 13.15 -11.22
CA ALA A 208 -13.06 12.10 -10.50
C ALA A 208 -13.70 11.76 -9.14
N ASP A 209 -14.61 12.57 -8.63
CA ASP A 209 -15.36 12.29 -7.41
C ASP A 209 -16.51 11.31 -7.72
N LEU A 210 -16.33 10.06 -7.32
CA LEU A 210 -17.34 9.01 -7.46
C LEU A 210 -18.36 9.04 -6.32
N ASP A 211 -18.02 9.60 -5.17
CA ASP A 211 -18.83 9.53 -3.95
C ASP A 211 -20.15 10.27 -4.11
N ARG A 212 -20.17 11.35 -4.90
CA ARG A 212 -21.38 12.11 -5.25
C ARG A 212 -22.50 11.27 -5.89
N PHE A 213 -22.16 10.16 -6.56
CA PHE A 213 -23.16 9.29 -7.19
C PHE A 213 -23.83 8.34 -6.20
N PHE A 214 -23.30 8.27 -4.97
CA PHE A 214 -23.86 7.46 -3.88
C PHE A 214 -24.75 8.28 -2.94
N ASP A 215 -24.76 9.63 -3.06
CA ASP A 215 -25.60 10.48 -2.23
C ASP A 215 -27.10 10.26 -2.57
N VAL A 216 -27.83 9.80 -1.57
CA VAL A 216 -29.25 9.43 -1.67
C VAL A 216 -30.15 10.68 -1.76
N ALA A 217 -29.63 11.87 -1.43
CA ALA A 217 -30.40 13.09 -1.30
C ALA A 217 -31.06 13.59 -2.62
N ASP A 218 -30.55 13.15 -3.77
CA ASP A 218 -31.05 13.57 -5.10
C ASP A 218 -31.93 12.49 -5.78
N GLN A 219 -32.37 11.45 -5.06
CA GLN A 219 -33.14 10.35 -5.66
C GLN A 219 -34.62 10.65 -5.63
N ASP A 220 -35.29 10.46 -6.78
CA ASP A 220 -36.75 10.51 -6.91
C ASP A 220 -37.39 9.36 -6.08
N GLU A 221 -37.96 9.67 -4.92
CA GLU A 221 -38.63 8.68 -4.05
C GLU A 221 -39.68 7.84 -4.79
N ALA A 222 -40.31 8.39 -5.83
CA ALA A 222 -41.31 7.70 -6.63
C ALA A 222 -40.77 6.53 -7.48
N LYS A 223 -39.46 6.41 -7.66
CA LYS A 223 -38.80 5.37 -8.47
C LYS A 223 -38.10 4.32 -7.63
N LEU A 224 -38.17 4.43 -6.30
CA LEU A 224 -37.56 3.48 -5.40
C LEU A 224 -38.37 2.19 -5.34
N VAL A 225 -37.73 1.08 -5.61
CA VAL A 225 -38.29 -0.29 -5.52
C VAL A 225 -37.57 -1.06 -4.43
N SER A 226 -38.25 -1.95 -3.75
CA SER A 226 -37.65 -2.85 -2.76
C SER A 226 -36.57 -3.70 -3.44
N ARG A 227 -35.38 -3.82 -2.80
CA ARG A 227 -34.26 -4.64 -3.28
C ARG A 227 -33.99 -5.82 -2.34
N PRO A 228 -33.40 -6.90 -2.86
CA PRO A 228 -32.95 -8.01 -2.02
C PRO A 228 -31.95 -7.56 -0.96
N PRO A 229 -32.01 -8.16 0.26
CA PRO A 229 -30.98 -7.90 1.26
C PRO A 229 -29.63 -8.50 0.87
N VAL A 230 -28.56 -7.81 1.24
CA VAL A 230 -27.19 -8.30 1.13
C VAL A 230 -26.71 -8.65 2.55
N VAL A 231 -26.30 -9.89 2.73
CA VAL A 231 -26.02 -10.46 4.05
C VAL A 231 -24.58 -10.96 4.10
N THR A 232 -23.80 -10.53 5.07
CA THR A 232 -22.47 -11.11 5.32
C THR A 232 -22.54 -12.15 6.42
N VAL A 233 -21.75 -13.24 6.26
CA VAL A 233 -21.66 -14.30 7.28
C VAL A 233 -20.30 -14.24 7.94
N MET A 234 -20.27 -13.99 9.24
CA MET A 234 -19.06 -13.81 10.05
C MET A 234 -19.00 -14.77 11.24
N GLY A 235 -17.86 -14.88 11.87
CA GLY A 235 -17.65 -15.69 13.07
C GLY A 235 -16.28 -16.37 13.07
N HIS A 236 -15.99 -17.09 14.13
CA HIS A 236 -14.72 -17.78 14.33
C HIS A 236 -14.46 -18.90 13.31
N VAL A 237 -13.20 -19.32 13.16
CA VAL A 237 -12.82 -20.52 12.40
C VAL A 237 -13.53 -21.73 13.02
N ASP A 238 -13.91 -22.70 12.21
CA ASP A 238 -14.59 -23.96 12.62
C ASP A 238 -15.97 -23.80 13.32
N HIS A 239 -16.52 -22.59 13.42
CA HIS A 239 -17.90 -22.39 13.91
C HIS A 239 -18.97 -22.83 12.90
N GLY A 240 -18.57 -23.21 11.67
CA GLY A 240 -19.44 -23.81 10.68
C GLY A 240 -20.10 -22.82 9.71
N LYS A 241 -19.47 -21.66 9.47
CA LYS A 241 -19.91 -20.66 8.46
C LYS A 241 -20.07 -21.28 7.08
N THR A 242 -18.96 -21.83 6.54
CA THR A 242 -18.95 -22.44 5.20
C THR A 242 -19.89 -23.63 5.11
N THR A 243 -20.04 -24.43 6.18
CA THR A 243 -21.02 -25.53 6.25
C THR A 243 -22.46 -25.01 6.19
N LEU A 244 -22.73 -23.88 6.87
CA LEU A 244 -24.07 -23.24 6.81
C LEU A 244 -24.38 -22.79 5.37
N LEU A 245 -23.40 -22.09 4.75
CA LEU A 245 -23.53 -21.57 3.39
C LEU A 245 -23.58 -22.68 2.35
N ASP A 246 -22.85 -23.80 2.52
CA ASP A 246 -22.94 -24.97 1.67
C ASP A 246 -24.35 -25.61 1.75
N ASN A 247 -24.95 -25.64 2.94
CA ASN A 247 -26.31 -26.14 3.11
C ASN A 247 -27.34 -25.23 2.43
N ILE A 248 -27.21 -23.91 2.61
CA ILE A 248 -28.08 -22.91 1.97
C ILE A 248 -28.01 -23.00 0.45
N ARG A 249 -26.78 -23.17 -0.12
CA ARG A 249 -26.55 -23.30 -1.58
C ARG A 249 -26.81 -24.68 -2.14
N HIS A 250 -27.02 -25.70 -1.31
CA HIS A 250 -26.99 -27.11 -1.71
C HIS A 250 -25.70 -27.51 -2.46
N SER A 251 -24.54 -27.01 -1.98
CA SER A 251 -23.23 -27.20 -2.58
C SER A 251 -22.23 -27.84 -1.59
N HIS A 252 -21.05 -28.17 -2.05
CA HIS A 252 -19.97 -28.75 -1.24
C HIS A 252 -18.65 -28.02 -1.50
N VAL A 253 -18.62 -26.71 -1.32
CA VAL A 253 -17.43 -25.87 -1.57
C VAL A 253 -16.33 -26.16 -0.56
N THR A 254 -16.71 -26.39 0.71
CA THR A 254 -15.78 -26.74 1.79
C THR A 254 -14.83 -27.91 1.44
N ALA A 255 -15.32 -28.89 0.66
CA ALA A 255 -14.51 -30.04 0.26
C ALA A 255 -13.50 -29.72 -0.86
N GLN A 256 -13.63 -28.60 -1.55
CA GLN A 256 -12.78 -28.20 -2.68
C GLN A 256 -11.75 -27.15 -2.29
N GLU A 257 -11.95 -26.45 -1.18
CA GLU A 257 -11.04 -25.43 -0.69
C GLU A 257 -9.77 -26.01 -0.08
N ALA A 258 -8.63 -25.34 -0.30
CA ALA A 258 -7.35 -25.76 0.23
C ALA A 258 -7.32 -25.62 1.75
N GLY A 259 -7.12 -26.72 2.45
CA GLY A 259 -7.14 -26.75 3.92
C GLY A 259 -8.55 -26.77 4.52
N GLY A 260 -9.62 -26.80 3.71
CA GLY A 260 -11.02 -26.78 4.18
C GLY A 260 -11.42 -25.44 4.80
N ILE A 261 -10.76 -24.34 4.46
CA ILE A 261 -11.01 -22.99 4.96
C ILE A 261 -11.24 -22.03 3.80
N THR A 262 -12.24 -21.16 3.96
CA THR A 262 -12.50 -20.05 3.00
C THR A 262 -11.40 -18.99 3.12
N GLN A 263 -10.80 -18.62 1.98
CA GLN A 263 -9.69 -17.67 1.90
C GLN A 263 -9.93 -16.50 0.94
N ALA A 264 -11.07 -16.44 0.27
CA ALA A 264 -11.52 -15.36 -0.60
C ALA A 264 -12.97 -14.98 -0.26
N ILE A 265 -13.39 -13.76 -0.64
CA ILE A 265 -14.79 -13.36 -0.45
C ILE A 265 -15.62 -13.95 -1.59
N GLY A 266 -16.55 -14.85 -1.26
CA GLY A 266 -17.56 -15.38 -2.18
C GLY A 266 -18.84 -14.56 -2.12
N ALA A 267 -19.43 -14.24 -3.30
CA ALA A 267 -20.73 -13.58 -3.38
C ALA A 267 -21.70 -14.41 -4.23
N TYR A 268 -22.93 -14.66 -3.75
CA TYR A 268 -23.91 -15.46 -4.46
C TYR A 268 -25.33 -15.16 -4.02
N GLN A 269 -26.30 -15.51 -4.87
CA GLN A 269 -27.71 -15.31 -4.60
C GLN A 269 -28.43 -16.64 -4.31
N VAL A 270 -29.34 -16.59 -3.35
CA VAL A 270 -30.22 -17.69 -2.99
C VAL A 270 -31.67 -17.26 -3.13
N ASN A 271 -32.49 -18.09 -3.77
CA ASN A 271 -33.93 -17.90 -3.82
C ASN A 271 -34.57 -18.69 -2.68
N TYR A 272 -35.32 -18.01 -1.83
CA TYR A 272 -36.06 -18.59 -0.74
C TYR A 272 -37.48 -17.97 -0.67
N ASN A 273 -38.53 -18.77 -0.71
CA ASN A 273 -39.93 -18.32 -0.68
C ASN A 273 -40.25 -17.21 -1.70
N ASP A 274 -39.80 -17.34 -2.96
CA ASP A 274 -39.95 -16.35 -4.03
C ASP A 274 -39.22 -14.99 -3.78
N GLN A 275 -38.41 -14.92 -2.72
CA GLN A 275 -37.56 -13.77 -2.42
C GLN A 275 -36.07 -14.13 -2.62
N VAL A 276 -35.27 -13.15 -2.97
CA VAL A 276 -33.86 -13.34 -3.21
C VAL A 276 -33.07 -12.78 -2.03
N ILE A 277 -32.07 -13.51 -1.56
CA ILE A 277 -31.11 -13.07 -0.55
C ILE A 277 -29.71 -13.17 -1.16
N THR A 278 -28.91 -12.13 -1.06
CA THR A 278 -27.52 -12.14 -1.51
C THR A 278 -26.59 -12.36 -0.33
N PHE A 279 -25.80 -13.41 -0.37
CA PHE A 279 -24.83 -13.73 0.68
C PHE A 279 -23.41 -13.36 0.28
N LEU A 280 -22.65 -12.82 1.22
CA LEU A 280 -21.21 -12.64 1.16
C LEU A 280 -20.55 -13.57 2.18
N ASP A 281 -19.77 -14.52 1.69
CA ASP A 281 -18.98 -15.42 2.53
C ASP A 281 -17.62 -14.77 2.84
N THR A 282 -17.31 -14.58 4.13
CA THR A 282 -16.05 -13.99 4.56
C THR A 282 -15.18 -14.98 5.32
N PRO A 283 -13.83 -14.97 5.07
CA PRO A 283 -12.92 -15.84 5.80
C PRO A 283 -12.94 -15.58 7.30
N GLY A 284 -12.95 -16.66 8.10
CA GLY A 284 -12.98 -16.57 9.57
C GLY A 284 -11.63 -16.27 10.22
N HIS A 285 -10.53 -16.43 9.49
CA HIS A 285 -9.20 -16.36 10.06
C HIS A 285 -8.73 -14.91 10.35
N ALA A 286 -7.95 -14.70 11.41
CA ALA A 286 -7.45 -13.38 11.83
C ALA A 286 -6.67 -12.63 10.73
N ALA A 287 -5.96 -13.34 9.86
CA ALA A 287 -5.23 -12.75 8.74
C ALA A 287 -6.13 -11.96 7.77
N PHE A 288 -7.44 -12.28 7.69
CA PHE A 288 -8.40 -11.68 6.77
C PHE A 288 -9.29 -10.61 7.40
N SER A 289 -8.77 -9.84 8.37
CA SER A 289 -9.53 -8.80 9.08
C SER A 289 -10.11 -7.74 8.13
N GLU A 290 -9.34 -7.30 7.13
CA GLU A 290 -9.82 -6.32 6.12
C GLU A 290 -10.96 -6.86 5.26
N MET A 291 -10.93 -8.16 4.91
CA MET A 291 -12.03 -8.78 4.18
C MET A 291 -13.33 -8.81 5.00
N ARG A 292 -13.24 -9.02 6.33
CA ARG A 292 -14.40 -8.94 7.23
C ARG A 292 -14.93 -7.52 7.36
N ALA A 293 -14.05 -6.53 7.54
CA ALA A 293 -14.44 -5.12 7.56
C ALA A 293 -15.13 -4.71 6.25
N ARG A 294 -14.57 -5.13 5.11
CA ARG A 294 -15.18 -4.92 3.79
C ARG A 294 -16.54 -5.58 3.68
N GLY A 295 -16.65 -6.84 4.11
CA GLY A 295 -17.92 -7.56 4.16
C GLY A 295 -18.99 -6.79 4.94
N ALA A 296 -18.68 -6.30 6.15
CA ALA A 296 -19.60 -5.50 6.94
C ALA A 296 -20.02 -4.18 6.26
N ASN A 297 -19.04 -3.45 5.68
CA ASN A 297 -19.32 -2.14 5.07
C ASN A 297 -20.17 -2.19 3.78
N ILE A 298 -20.21 -3.35 3.11
CA ILE A 298 -20.92 -3.53 1.84
C ILE A 298 -22.33 -4.07 2.05
N THR A 299 -22.60 -4.71 3.18
CA THR A 299 -23.82 -5.46 3.45
C THR A 299 -24.82 -4.71 4.33
N ASP A 300 -26.07 -5.16 4.26
CA ASP A 300 -27.19 -4.60 5.02
C ASP A 300 -27.39 -5.29 6.37
N ILE A 301 -27.06 -6.60 6.45
CA ILE A 301 -27.26 -7.44 7.62
C ILE A 301 -26.03 -8.31 7.84
N THR A 302 -25.63 -8.48 9.09
CA THR A 302 -24.53 -9.37 9.48
C THR A 302 -25.09 -10.59 10.22
N VAL A 303 -24.83 -11.81 9.71
CA VAL A 303 -25.10 -13.05 10.42
C VAL A 303 -23.84 -13.50 11.15
N LEU A 304 -23.90 -13.48 12.47
CA LEU A 304 -22.81 -13.91 13.35
C LEU A 304 -22.99 -15.37 13.76
N VAL A 305 -22.14 -16.26 13.24
CA VAL A 305 -22.18 -17.69 13.54
C VAL A 305 -21.29 -18.00 14.73
N VAL A 306 -21.90 -18.50 15.81
CA VAL A 306 -21.20 -18.89 17.04
C VAL A 306 -21.50 -20.36 17.36
N ALA A 307 -20.48 -21.16 17.61
CA ALA A 307 -20.66 -22.56 17.95
C ALA A 307 -21.08 -22.73 19.42
N ALA A 308 -22.12 -23.51 19.66
CA ALA A 308 -22.68 -23.74 20.99
C ALA A 308 -21.78 -24.56 21.93
N ASP A 309 -20.78 -25.25 21.37
CA ASP A 309 -19.78 -26.04 22.10
C ASP A 309 -18.52 -25.24 22.46
N ASP A 310 -18.18 -24.19 21.69
CA ASP A 310 -16.92 -23.43 21.84
C ASP A 310 -17.15 -22.08 22.51
N GLY A 311 -18.33 -21.46 22.33
CA GLY A 311 -18.64 -20.12 22.89
C GLY A 311 -18.06 -18.95 22.10
N VAL A 312 -17.92 -17.80 22.77
CA VAL A 312 -17.40 -16.56 22.15
C VAL A 312 -15.89 -16.60 22.09
N MET A 313 -15.33 -16.57 20.88
CA MET A 313 -13.91 -16.60 20.59
C MET A 313 -13.39 -15.22 20.14
N PRO A 314 -12.07 -14.94 20.17
CA PRO A 314 -11.53 -13.62 19.82
C PRO A 314 -11.96 -13.09 18.44
N GLN A 315 -12.07 -13.96 17.43
CA GLN A 315 -12.51 -13.57 16.08
C GLN A 315 -14.03 -13.31 16.03
N THR A 316 -14.81 -13.87 16.97
CA THR A 316 -16.23 -13.53 17.15
C THR A 316 -16.36 -12.09 17.67
N ILE A 317 -15.52 -11.70 18.63
CA ILE A 317 -15.47 -10.33 19.16
C ILE A 317 -15.06 -9.34 18.07
N GLU A 318 -14.06 -9.70 17.27
CA GLU A 318 -13.64 -8.90 16.13
C GLU A 318 -14.78 -8.71 15.11
N ALA A 319 -15.53 -9.78 14.79
CA ALA A 319 -16.68 -9.72 13.89
C ALA A 319 -17.79 -8.79 14.42
N ILE A 320 -18.09 -8.85 15.73
CA ILE A 320 -19.03 -7.94 16.39
C ILE A 320 -18.57 -6.48 16.24
N ASN A 321 -17.29 -6.22 16.46
CA ASN A 321 -16.73 -4.87 16.34
C ASN A 321 -16.82 -4.34 14.91
N HIS A 322 -16.54 -5.17 13.90
CA HIS A 322 -16.70 -4.78 12.49
C HIS A 322 -18.16 -4.48 12.12
N ALA A 323 -19.10 -5.33 12.54
CA ALA A 323 -20.52 -5.11 12.29
C ALA A 323 -21.03 -3.82 12.99
N LYS A 324 -20.60 -3.57 14.22
CA LYS A 324 -20.94 -2.32 14.95
C LYS A 324 -20.32 -1.08 14.31
N ALA A 325 -19.09 -1.18 13.84
CA ALA A 325 -18.41 -0.07 13.16
C ALA A 325 -19.07 0.28 11.81
N ALA A 326 -19.66 -0.73 11.14
CA ALA A 326 -20.42 -0.57 9.92
C ALA A 326 -21.91 -0.24 10.16
N GLU A 327 -22.34 -0.14 11.43
CA GLU A 327 -23.72 0.11 11.84
C GLU A 327 -24.74 -0.90 11.26
N THR A 328 -24.29 -2.13 10.96
CA THR A 328 -25.16 -3.19 10.41
C THR A 328 -25.85 -3.96 11.55
N PRO A 329 -27.16 -4.25 11.46
CA PRO A 329 -27.85 -5.10 12.40
C PRO A 329 -27.26 -6.52 12.39
N ILE A 330 -27.17 -7.12 13.59
CA ILE A 330 -26.56 -8.43 13.78
C ILE A 330 -27.65 -9.46 14.10
N ILE A 331 -27.67 -10.55 13.34
CA ILE A 331 -28.46 -11.75 13.65
C ILE A 331 -27.49 -12.81 14.14
N VAL A 332 -27.73 -13.37 15.31
CA VAL A 332 -26.88 -14.40 15.91
C VAL A 332 -27.40 -15.79 15.56
N ALA A 333 -26.57 -16.56 14.85
CA ALA A 333 -26.82 -17.96 14.55
C ALA A 333 -25.99 -18.86 15.49
N VAL A 334 -26.61 -19.39 16.54
CA VAL A 334 -25.98 -20.32 17.48
C VAL A 334 -25.95 -21.70 16.85
N ASN A 335 -24.79 -22.11 16.34
CA ASN A 335 -24.63 -23.33 15.55
C ASN A 335 -24.14 -24.51 16.39
N LYS A 336 -24.14 -25.70 15.82
CA LYS A 336 -23.72 -26.98 16.41
C LYS A 336 -24.57 -27.40 17.62
N VAL A 337 -25.84 -27.02 17.68
CA VAL A 337 -26.75 -27.44 18.77
C VAL A 337 -26.99 -28.95 18.84
N ASP A 338 -26.58 -29.69 17.82
CA ASP A 338 -26.62 -31.14 17.75
C ASP A 338 -25.53 -31.86 18.53
N LYS A 339 -24.46 -31.15 18.95
CA LYS A 339 -23.34 -31.76 19.67
C LYS A 339 -23.68 -32.05 21.13
N PRO A 340 -23.22 -33.20 21.66
CA PRO A 340 -23.29 -33.45 23.10
C PRO A 340 -22.37 -32.44 23.83
N GLY A 341 -22.94 -31.62 24.68
CA GLY A 341 -22.23 -30.55 25.40
C GLY A 341 -22.48 -29.13 24.85
N ALA A 342 -23.29 -29.03 23.78
CA ALA A 342 -23.76 -27.72 23.32
C ALA A 342 -24.54 -26.99 24.42
N ASN A 343 -24.17 -25.72 24.69
CA ASN A 343 -24.84 -24.88 25.67
C ASN A 343 -25.19 -23.52 25.04
N PRO A 344 -26.32 -23.40 24.35
CA PRO A 344 -26.76 -22.14 23.73
C PRO A 344 -26.92 -21.00 24.74
N ASP A 345 -27.42 -21.30 25.95
CA ASP A 345 -27.69 -20.28 26.98
C ASP A 345 -26.40 -19.64 27.48
N ASN A 346 -25.33 -20.42 27.58
CA ASN A 346 -24.01 -19.88 27.94
C ASN A 346 -23.48 -18.94 26.85
N VAL A 347 -23.62 -19.31 25.55
CA VAL A 347 -23.23 -18.46 24.44
C VAL A 347 -24.03 -17.16 24.44
N THR A 348 -25.32 -17.22 24.67
CA THR A 348 -26.21 -16.07 24.78
C THR A 348 -25.76 -15.15 25.92
N THR A 349 -25.45 -15.72 27.10
CA THR A 349 -24.94 -14.94 28.25
C THR A 349 -23.62 -14.24 27.92
N GLN A 350 -22.69 -14.94 27.27
CA GLN A 350 -21.41 -14.34 26.84
C GLN A 350 -21.62 -13.19 25.85
N LEU A 351 -22.54 -13.33 24.90
CA LEU A 351 -22.78 -12.30 23.87
C LEU A 351 -23.45 -11.05 24.47
N THR A 352 -24.21 -11.16 25.57
CA THR A 352 -24.76 -9.99 26.26
C THR A 352 -23.70 -9.08 26.84
N GLU A 353 -22.52 -9.62 27.21
CA GLU A 353 -21.37 -8.80 27.64
C GLU A 353 -20.86 -7.87 26.53
N TYR A 354 -21.06 -8.25 25.27
CA TYR A 354 -20.73 -7.46 24.08
C TYR A 354 -21.92 -6.63 23.56
N GLY A 355 -23.03 -6.54 24.33
CA GLY A 355 -24.19 -5.72 24.01
C GLY A 355 -25.11 -6.33 22.94
N LEU A 356 -25.06 -7.66 22.73
CA LEU A 356 -26.01 -8.39 21.92
C LEU A 356 -27.00 -9.08 22.85
N ILE A 357 -28.16 -8.44 23.08
CA ILE A 357 -29.17 -8.90 24.03
C ILE A 357 -30.32 -9.49 23.23
N PRO A 358 -30.73 -10.76 23.48
CA PRO A 358 -31.83 -11.36 22.77
C PRO A 358 -33.16 -10.66 23.06
N GLU A 359 -34.08 -10.73 22.11
CA GLU A 359 -35.44 -10.17 22.25
C GLU A 359 -36.17 -10.75 23.46
N ASP A 360 -36.04 -12.05 23.77
CA ASP A 360 -36.59 -12.70 24.94
C ASP A 360 -36.16 -12.10 26.27
N TRP A 361 -34.98 -11.45 26.29
CA TRP A 361 -34.41 -10.75 27.47
C TRP A 361 -34.63 -9.24 27.43
N GLY A 362 -35.44 -8.77 26.46
CA GLY A 362 -35.78 -7.35 26.28
C GLY A 362 -34.77 -6.55 25.48
N GLY A 363 -33.94 -7.20 24.69
CA GLY A 363 -33.03 -6.57 23.72
C GLY A 363 -33.65 -6.44 22.32
N ASP A 364 -32.81 -6.21 21.34
CA ASP A 364 -33.15 -5.99 19.94
C ASP A 364 -32.44 -6.95 18.98
N THR A 365 -31.70 -7.91 19.49
CA THR A 365 -30.90 -8.83 18.68
C THR A 365 -31.61 -10.16 18.48
N ILE A 366 -31.75 -10.59 17.24
CA ILE A 366 -32.37 -11.87 16.87
C ILE A 366 -31.38 -13.01 17.10
N PHE A 367 -31.77 -14.05 17.84
CA PHE A 367 -30.98 -15.26 18.08
C PHE A 367 -31.69 -16.46 17.49
N VAL A 368 -31.02 -17.24 16.64
CA VAL A 368 -31.54 -18.46 16.04
C VAL A 368 -30.59 -19.62 16.36
N GLN A 369 -31.15 -20.70 16.93
CA GLN A 369 -30.39 -21.92 17.24
C GLN A 369 -30.42 -22.88 16.05
N ILE A 370 -29.27 -23.16 15.43
CA ILE A 370 -29.17 -23.93 14.20
C ILE A 370 -28.25 -25.15 14.33
N SER A 371 -28.44 -26.11 13.42
CA SER A 371 -27.42 -27.11 13.10
C SER A 371 -27.15 -27.08 11.60
N ALA A 372 -26.05 -26.39 11.23
CA ALA A 372 -25.63 -26.29 9.83
C ALA A 372 -25.35 -27.65 9.19
N LYS A 373 -24.87 -28.62 9.97
CA LYS A 373 -24.57 -29.97 9.50
C LYS A 373 -25.82 -30.78 9.11
N PHE A 374 -26.88 -30.64 9.88
CA PHE A 374 -28.13 -31.42 9.69
C PHE A 374 -29.24 -30.61 9.04
N GLY A 375 -29.02 -29.37 8.68
CA GLY A 375 -30.03 -28.51 8.07
C GLY A 375 -31.16 -28.10 9.02
N LYS A 376 -30.93 -28.17 10.35
CA LYS A 376 -31.97 -27.84 11.31
C LYS A 376 -32.08 -26.34 11.50
N ASN A 377 -33.30 -25.79 11.46
CA ASN A 377 -33.64 -24.38 11.69
C ASN A 377 -32.94 -23.40 10.73
N ILE A 378 -32.50 -23.86 9.54
CA ILE A 378 -31.89 -22.95 8.52
C ILE A 378 -33.00 -22.10 7.89
N ASP A 379 -34.17 -22.68 7.64
CA ASP A 379 -35.35 -21.96 7.12
C ASP A 379 -35.76 -20.83 8.08
N GLU A 380 -35.78 -21.09 9.39
CA GLU A 380 -36.04 -20.08 10.42
C GLU A 380 -35.02 -18.93 10.38
N LEU A 381 -33.72 -19.23 10.17
CA LEU A 381 -32.70 -18.21 10.00
C LEU A 381 -32.97 -17.36 8.76
N LEU A 382 -33.37 -17.97 7.63
CA LEU A 382 -33.68 -17.24 6.40
C LEU A 382 -34.93 -16.38 6.55
N ASP A 383 -35.96 -16.87 7.23
CA ASP A 383 -37.17 -16.09 7.56
C ASP A 383 -36.84 -14.88 8.44
N MET A 384 -35.93 -15.02 9.45
CA MET A 384 -35.51 -13.91 10.29
C MET A 384 -34.66 -12.88 9.52
N ILE A 385 -33.84 -13.32 8.56
CA ILE A 385 -33.10 -12.41 7.67
C ILE A 385 -34.07 -11.58 6.82
N LEU A 386 -35.10 -12.22 6.26
CA LEU A 386 -36.10 -11.52 5.45
C LEU A 386 -36.95 -10.55 6.28
N LEU A 387 -37.30 -10.94 7.50
CA LEU A 387 -38.02 -10.08 8.45
C LEU A 387 -37.18 -8.83 8.80
N GLN A 388 -35.92 -9.03 9.11
CA GLN A 388 -35.01 -7.92 9.39
C GLN A 388 -34.84 -6.99 8.17
N ALA A 389 -34.75 -7.55 6.95
CA ALA A 389 -34.68 -6.79 5.72
C ALA A 389 -35.94 -5.95 5.45
N GLU A 390 -37.12 -6.48 5.79
CA GLU A 390 -38.39 -5.75 5.70
C GLU A 390 -38.42 -4.57 6.67
N MET A 391 -37.93 -4.76 7.90
CA MET A 391 -37.83 -3.68 8.90
C MET A 391 -36.89 -2.57 8.47
N LEU A 392 -35.83 -2.88 7.71
CA LEU A 392 -34.87 -1.92 7.17
C LEU A 392 -35.40 -1.16 5.95
N GLU A 393 -36.56 -1.55 5.39
CA GLU A 393 -37.14 -0.93 4.18
C GLU A 393 -36.12 -0.72 3.04
N LEU A 394 -35.36 -1.77 2.70
CA LEU A 394 -34.30 -1.68 1.70
C LEU A 394 -34.85 -1.32 0.31
N LYS A 395 -34.45 -0.15 -0.20
CA LYS A 395 -34.93 0.39 -1.47
C LYS A 395 -33.77 0.74 -2.39
N ALA A 396 -33.94 0.61 -3.69
CA ALA A 396 -33.02 1.07 -4.72
C ALA A 396 -33.78 1.55 -5.96
N ASN A 397 -33.17 2.43 -6.74
CA ASN A 397 -33.73 2.87 -8.02
C ASN A 397 -33.10 2.02 -9.16
N PRO A 398 -33.83 1.10 -9.80
CA PRO A 398 -33.27 0.27 -10.87
C PRO A 398 -33.06 1.04 -12.19
N ASP A 399 -33.76 2.16 -12.41
CA ASP A 399 -33.73 2.88 -13.68
C ASP A 399 -32.54 3.84 -13.81
N GLN A 400 -31.78 4.05 -12.74
CA GLN A 400 -30.55 4.87 -12.80
C GLN A 400 -29.34 4.07 -13.30
N ARG A 401 -28.24 4.78 -13.57
CA ARG A 401 -26.96 4.17 -13.91
C ARG A 401 -26.44 3.39 -12.71
N ALA A 402 -25.86 2.22 -12.99
CA ALA A 402 -25.39 1.36 -11.93
C ALA A 402 -24.25 2.00 -11.15
N VAL A 403 -24.38 1.91 -9.83
CA VAL A 403 -23.32 2.20 -8.87
C VAL A 403 -23.23 1.06 -7.85
N GLY A 404 -22.06 0.86 -7.28
CA GLY A 404 -21.86 -0.19 -6.29
C GLY A 404 -20.38 -0.35 -5.93
N THR A 405 -20.02 -1.53 -5.43
CA THR A 405 -18.70 -1.78 -4.84
C THR A 405 -18.08 -3.05 -5.39
N VAL A 406 -16.73 -3.07 -5.45
CA VAL A 406 -15.94 -4.26 -5.80
C VAL A 406 -15.86 -5.18 -4.58
N VAL A 407 -16.34 -6.38 -4.72
CA VAL A 407 -16.21 -7.42 -3.70
C VAL A 407 -14.82 -8.02 -3.73
N GLU A 408 -14.36 -8.44 -4.92
CA GLU A 408 -13.08 -9.08 -5.14
C GLU A 408 -12.56 -8.81 -6.55
N ALA A 409 -11.26 -8.87 -6.78
CA ALA A 409 -10.64 -8.68 -8.08
C ALA A 409 -9.48 -9.64 -8.32
N GLN A 410 -9.35 -10.11 -9.57
CA GLN A 410 -8.34 -11.10 -9.96
C GLN A 410 -7.82 -10.83 -11.38
N LEU A 411 -6.67 -11.41 -11.69
CA LEU A 411 -6.07 -11.36 -13.01
C LEU A 411 -6.09 -12.75 -13.65
N ASP A 412 -6.99 -12.96 -14.59
CA ASP A 412 -7.09 -14.21 -15.37
C ASP A 412 -6.19 -14.14 -16.62
N GLN A 413 -5.41 -15.18 -16.88
CA GLN A 413 -4.49 -15.23 -18.04
C GLN A 413 -5.19 -15.15 -19.39
N GLY A 414 -6.45 -15.61 -19.48
CA GLY A 414 -7.22 -15.63 -20.74
C GLY A 414 -8.16 -14.46 -20.89
N ARG A 415 -8.77 -14.02 -19.79
CA ARG A 415 -9.82 -13.00 -19.77
C ARG A 415 -9.30 -11.61 -19.40
N GLY A 416 -8.08 -11.51 -18.86
CA GLY A 416 -7.47 -10.27 -18.36
C GLY A 416 -8.00 -9.91 -16.96
N PRO A 417 -8.06 -8.60 -16.61
CA PRO A 417 -8.64 -8.16 -15.35
C PRO A 417 -10.10 -8.57 -15.22
N VAL A 418 -10.43 -9.19 -14.12
CA VAL A 418 -11.76 -9.67 -13.75
C VAL A 418 -12.09 -9.10 -12.39
N ALA A 419 -13.27 -8.53 -12.23
CA ALA A 419 -13.74 -8.00 -10.96
C ALA A 419 -15.14 -8.54 -10.64
N THR A 420 -15.36 -8.96 -9.41
CA THR A 420 -16.68 -9.28 -8.88
C THR A 420 -17.25 -8.02 -8.26
N LEU A 421 -18.33 -7.52 -8.85
CA LEU A 421 -19.02 -6.30 -8.43
C LEU A 421 -20.33 -6.68 -7.72
N LEU A 422 -20.68 -5.92 -6.70
CA LEU A 422 -22.02 -5.91 -6.12
C LEU A 422 -22.71 -4.61 -6.56
N VAL A 423 -23.78 -4.74 -7.33
CA VAL A 423 -24.60 -3.60 -7.75
C VAL A 423 -25.43 -3.15 -6.55
N GLN A 424 -25.30 -1.92 -6.11
CA GLN A 424 -26.06 -1.36 -4.98
C GLN A 424 -27.29 -0.59 -5.47
N GLN A 425 -27.11 0.19 -6.56
CA GLN A 425 -28.20 0.94 -7.18
C GLN A 425 -28.08 0.91 -8.70
N GLY A 426 -29.18 1.13 -9.41
CA GLY A 426 -29.22 1.12 -10.86
C GLY A 426 -29.14 -0.27 -11.44
N THR A 427 -29.11 -0.38 -12.76
CA THR A 427 -28.95 -1.62 -13.49
C THR A 427 -27.69 -1.56 -14.37
N LEU A 428 -26.81 -2.54 -14.20
CA LEU A 428 -25.59 -2.66 -14.99
C LEU A 428 -25.85 -3.51 -16.24
N HIS A 429 -25.42 -2.98 -17.41
CA HIS A 429 -25.58 -3.67 -18.69
C HIS A 429 -24.26 -4.02 -19.34
N VAL A 430 -24.25 -5.04 -20.17
CA VAL A 430 -23.12 -5.35 -21.05
C VAL A 430 -22.93 -4.23 -22.05
N GLY A 431 -21.74 -3.64 -22.07
CA GLY A 431 -21.38 -2.53 -22.94
C GLY A 431 -21.27 -1.18 -22.26
N ASP A 432 -21.63 -1.09 -20.97
CA ASP A 432 -21.58 0.13 -20.21
C ASP A 432 -20.12 0.60 -19.97
N PRO A 433 -19.85 1.91 -20.13
CA PRO A 433 -18.58 2.47 -19.72
C PRO A 433 -18.56 2.64 -18.20
N ILE A 434 -17.56 2.06 -17.56
CA ILE A 434 -17.47 1.97 -16.10
C ILE A 434 -16.13 2.53 -15.62
N VAL A 435 -16.17 3.20 -14.48
CA VAL A 435 -15.01 3.55 -13.66
C VAL A 435 -15.09 2.77 -12.37
N VAL A 436 -14.01 2.14 -12.00
CA VAL A 436 -13.89 1.29 -10.80
C VAL A 436 -12.64 1.73 -10.05
N GLY A 437 -12.81 2.43 -8.94
CA GLY A 437 -11.68 2.99 -8.20
C GLY A 437 -10.77 3.84 -9.09
N ASN A 438 -9.53 3.42 -9.24
CA ASN A 438 -8.52 4.07 -10.08
C ASN A 438 -8.43 3.47 -11.50
N THR A 439 -9.34 2.56 -11.85
CA THR A 439 -9.39 1.88 -13.14
C THR A 439 -10.64 2.27 -13.92
N PHE A 440 -10.59 2.07 -15.21
CA PHE A 440 -11.73 2.31 -16.09
C PHE A 440 -11.82 1.22 -17.17
N GLY A 441 -12.96 1.13 -17.79
CA GLY A 441 -13.13 0.18 -18.87
C GLY A 441 -14.53 0.18 -19.45
N ARG A 442 -14.82 -0.84 -20.23
CA ARG A 442 -16.15 -1.11 -20.76
C ARG A 442 -16.52 -2.54 -20.46
N VAL A 443 -17.66 -2.76 -19.87
CA VAL A 443 -18.15 -4.09 -19.53
C VAL A 443 -18.28 -4.95 -20.79
N ARG A 444 -17.40 -5.94 -20.95
CA ARG A 444 -17.40 -6.84 -22.14
C ARG A 444 -18.28 -8.05 -21.91
N THR A 445 -18.13 -8.69 -20.76
CA THR A 445 -18.95 -9.83 -20.37
C THR A 445 -19.33 -9.69 -18.91
N MET A 446 -20.55 -10.12 -18.59
CA MET A 446 -21.02 -10.31 -17.21
C MET A 446 -21.37 -11.76 -17.01
N THR A 447 -20.91 -12.33 -15.90
CA THR A 447 -21.23 -13.69 -15.48
C THR A 447 -21.75 -13.71 -14.05
N ASN A 448 -22.75 -14.53 -13.78
CA ASN A 448 -23.22 -14.72 -12.41
C ASN A 448 -22.34 -15.74 -11.67
N GLU A 449 -22.63 -15.97 -10.38
CA GLU A 449 -21.92 -16.93 -9.50
C GLU A 449 -21.87 -18.36 -10.05
N ASN A 450 -22.80 -18.73 -10.94
CA ASN A 450 -22.84 -20.03 -11.59
C ASN A 450 -22.05 -20.09 -12.92
N GLY A 451 -21.28 -19.04 -13.26
CA GLY A 451 -20.52 -18.94 -14.50
C GLY A 451 -21.37 -18.72 -15.75
N ARG A 452 -22.69 -18.45 -15.60
CA ARG A 452 -23.59 -18.17 -16.73
C ARG A 452 -23.52 -16.71 -17.11
N ARG A 453 -23.48 -16.45 -18.43
CA ARG A 453 -23.49 -15.08 -18.96
C ARG A 453 -24.88 -14.45 -18.77
N ILE A 454 -24.89 -13.26 -18.19
CA ILE A 454 -26.06 -12.40 -18.04
C ILE A 454 -25.88 -11.12 -18.85
N LYS A 455 -26.98 -10.46 -19.20
CA LYS A 455 -26.95 -9.20 -19.96
C LYS A 455 -27.15 -7.99 -19.11
N GLU A 456 -27.84 -8.14 -18.00
CA GLU A 456 -28.19 -7.11 -17.04
C GLU A 456 -28.00 -7.63 -15.61
N ALA A 457 -27.62 -6.76 -14.70
CA ALA A 457 -27.51 -7.02 -13.27
C ALA A 457 -28.25 -5.91 -12.52
N THR A 458 -29.30 -6.31 -11.80
CA THR A 458 -30.16 -5.44 -10.98
C THR A 458 -29.53 -5.17 -9.60
N PRO A 459 -30.08 -4.25 -8.79
CA PRO A 459 -29.59 -4.01 -7.43
C PRO A 459 -29.50 -5.29 -6.60
N SER A 460 -28.51 -5.35 -5.72
CA SER A 460 -28.12 -6.48 -4.87
C SER A 460 -27.65 -7.73 -5.63
N THR A 461 -27.38 -7.63 -6.95
CA THR A 461 -26.86 -8.76 -7.73
C THR A 461 -25.33 -8.75 -7.75
N PRO A 462 -24.66 -9.81 -7.29
CA PRO A 462 -23.23 -9.98 -7.48
C PRO A 462 -22.96 -10.42 -8.93
N VAL A 463 -21.99 -9.79 -9.58
CA VAL A 463 -21.66 -10.06 -10.97
C VAL A 463 -20.16 -9.99 -11.24
N GLU A 464 -19.62 -11.02 -11.88
CA GLU A 464 -18.25 -11.04 -12.37
C GLU A 464 -18.19 -10.34 -13.73
N ILE A 465 -17.38 -9.29 -13.84
CA ILE A 465 -17.20 -8.52 -15.07
C ILE A 465 -15.80 -8.67 -15.66
N THR A 466 -15.70 -8.46 -16.97
CA THR A 466 -14.42 -8.33 -17.70
C THR A 466 -14.43 -7.07 -18.54
N GLY A 467 -13.25 -6.55 -18.86
CA GLY A 467 -13.09 -5.42 -19.77
C GLY A 467 -12.51 -4.16 -19.16
N LEU A 468 -12.04 -4.24 -17.91
CA LEU A 468 -11.26 -3.19 -17.27
C LEU A 468 -9.85 -3.10 -17.85
N ASN A 469 -9.21 -1.94 -17.75
CA ASN A 469 -7.83 -1.71 -18.20
C ASN A 469 -6.79 -2.29 -17.23
N ALA A 470 -7.09 -2.36 -15.93
CA ALA A 470 -6.25 -2.91 -14.87
C ALA A 470 -7.13 -3.61 -13.82
N VAL A 471 -6.52 -4.33 -12.89
CA VAL A 471 -7.21 -4.93 -11.75
C VAL A 471 -7.51 -3.81 -10.75
N PRO A 472 -8.77 -3.59 -10.34
CA PRO A 472 -9.14 -2.63 -9.31
C PRO A 472 -8.76 -3.14 -7.92
N GLU A 473 -8.79 -2.24 -6.93
CA GLU A 473 -8.68 -2.63 -5.54
C GLU A 473 -10.01 -3.19 -5.03
N ALA A 474 -9.94 -4.19 -4.17
CA ALA A 474 -11.14 -4.73 -3.56
C ALA A 474 -11.70 -3.74 -2.52
N GLY A 475 -13.03 -3.50 -2.58
CA GLY A 475 -13.68 -2.42 -1.83
C GLY A 475 -13.81 -1.10 -2.57
N ASP A 476 -13.20 -0.97 -3.76
CA ASP A 476 -13.37 0.21 -4.60
C ASP A 476 -14.83 0.44 -4.99
N ARG A 477 -15.24 1.69 -5.05
CA ARG A 477 -16.55 2.07 -5.60
C ARG A 477 -16.51 2.10 -7.11
N PHE A 478 -17.59 1.67 -7.74
CA PHE A 478 -17.75 1.78 -9.19
C PHE A 478 -18.96 2.60 -9.58
N VAL A 479 -18.86 3.26 -10.72
CA VAL A 479 -19.91 4.11 -11.31
C VAL A 479 -19.95 3.91 -12.82
N VAL A 480 -21.15 3.78 -13.38
CA VAL A 480 -21.39 3.79 -14.83
C VAL A 480 -21.58 5.21 -15.34
N PHE A 481 -20.80 5.58 -16.36
CA PHE A 481 -20.85 6.88 -17.02
C PHE A 481 -21.69 6.84 -18.31
N GLU A 482 -22.06 8.02 -18.85
CA GLU A 482 -22.74 8.09 -20.16
C GLU A 482 -21.81 7.73 -21.31
N ASP A 483 -20.61 8.31 -21.24
CA ASP A 483 -19.62 8.26 -22.30
C ASP A 483 -18.36 7.53 -21.85
N GLU A 484 -17.80 6.68 -22.72
CA GLU A 484 -16.49 6.05 -22.52
C GLU A 484 -15.35 7.09 -22.37
N LYS A 485 -15.50 8.25 -23.04
CA LYS A 485 -14.51 9.33 -22.97
C LYS A 485 -14.47 9.98 -21.59
N THR A 486 -15.64 10.21 -20.99
CA THR A 486 -15.75 10.78 -19.62
C THR A 486 -15.30 9.78 -18.59
N ALA A 487 -15.70 8.51 -18.71
CA ALA A 487 -15.23 7.42 -17.85
C ALA A 487 -13.70 7.29 -17.88
N ARG A 488 -13.12 7.31 -19.07
CA ARG A 488 -11.67 7.26 -19.22
C ARG A 488 -10.97 8.46 -18.57
N ALA A 489 -11.47 9.68 -18.79
CA ALA A 489 -10.89 10.89 -18.19
C ALA A 489 -10.94 10.85 -16.65
N ALA A 490 -12.07 10.40 -16.08
CA ALA A 490 -12.23 10.23 -14.64
C ALA A 490 -11.26 9.18 -14.08
N GLY A 491 -11.15 8.01 -14.71
CA GLY A 491 -10.24 6.96 -14.28
C GLY A 491 -8.76 7.35 -14.39
N GLU A 492 -8.35 8.02 -15.49
CA GLU A 492 -6.98 8.53 -15.67
C GLU A 492 -6.63 9.60 -14.61
N GLU A 493 -7.56 10.50 -14.29
CA GLU A 493 -7.34 11.54 -13.26
C GLU A 493 -7.23 10.93 -11.86
N ARG A 494 -8.09 9.95 -11.51
CA ARG A 494 -8.01 9.20 -10.23
C ARG A 494 -6.69 8.43 -10.11
N ALA A 495 -6.30 7.70 -11.15
CA ALA A 495 -5.04 6.97 -11.19
C ALA A 495 -3.83 7.91 -11.00
N LYS A 496 -3.87 9.10 -11.61
CA LYS A 496 -2.84 10.10 -11.44
C LYS A 496 -2.80 10.65 -10.01
N ARG A 497 -3.97 10.98 -9.41
CA ARG A 497 -4.04 11.45 -8.01
C ARG A 497 -3.48 10.41 -7.05
N ALA A 498 -3.89 9.15 -7.19
CA ALA A 498 -3.37 8.04 -6.38
C ALA A 498 -1.84 7.89 -6.53
N GLN A 499 -1.31 7.99 -7.75
CA GLN A 499 0.13 7.93 -7.99
C GLN A 499 0.89 9.10 -7.36
N ASP A 500 0.33 10.32 -7.43
CA ASP A 500 0.94 11.51 -6.83
C ASP A 500 0.91 11.44 -5.29
N GLU A 501 -0.16 10.89 -4.69
CA GLU A 501 -0.24 10.61 -3.25
C GLU A 501 0.77 9.55 -2.81
N GLU A 502 0.90 8.45 -3.55
CA GLU A 502 1.87 7.40 -3.26
C GLU A 502 3.31 7.94 -3.32
N ARG A 503 3.62 8.75 -4.34
CA ARG A 503 4.90 9.44 -4.43
C ARG A 503 5.13 10.41 -3.27
N ALA A 504 4.10 11.13 -2.84
CA ALA A 504 4.19 12.03 -1.70
C ALA A 504 4.49 11.27 -0.39
N ARG A 505 3.89 10.11 -0.18
CA ARG A 505 4.14 9.24 0.98
C ARG A 505 5.56 8.67 0.99
N THR A 506 6.11 8.33 -0.18
CA THR A 506 7.45 7.72 -0.31
C THR A 506 8.59 8.73 -0.34
N SER A 507 8.34 10.01 -0.66
CA SER A 507 9.41 11.00 -0.95
C SER A 507 9.94 11.79 0.26
N HIS A 508 9.41 11.65 1.48
CA HIS A 508 9.79 12.47 2.61
C HIS A 508 10.63 11.75 3.66
N VAL A 509 11.95 11.65 3.40
CA VAL A 509 12.94 11.53 4.49
C VAL A 509 13.12 12.92 5.09
N THR A 510 12.37 13.24 6.16
CA THR A 510 12.60 14.46 6.94
C THR A 510 13.69 14.21 7.98
N LEU A 511 14.32 15.29 8.49
CA LEU A 511 15.31 15.18 9.56
C LEU A 511 14.72 14.50 10.81
N ASP A 512 13.42 14.66 11.06
CA ASP A 512 12.72 14.00 12.17
C ASP A 512 12.60 12.48 11.97
N ASN A 513 12.48 12.04 10.71
CA ASN A 513 12.44 10.62 10.36
C ASN A 513 13.83 9.99 10.19
N LEU A 514 14.90 10.82 10.17
CA LEU A 514 16.27 10.33 9.97
C LEU A 514 16.68 9.35 11.07
N PHE A 515 16.37 9.64 12.33
CA PHE A 515 16.68 8.74 13.45
C PHE A 515 15.90 7.43 13.36
N ALA A 516 14.61 7.48 13.00
CA ALA A 516 13.80 6.28 12.77
C ALA A 516 14.31 5.46 11.56
N THR A 517 14.81 6.14 10.53
CA THR A 517 15.40 5.51 9.34
C THR A 517 16.77 4.90 9.65
N MET A 518 17.59 5.55 10.51
CA MET A 518 18.86 5.00 10.97
C MET A 518 18.66 3.77 11.87
N GLN A 519 17.67 3.78 12.77
CA GLN A 519 17.30 2.59 13.54
C GLN A 519 16.80 1.46 12.64
N LYS A 520 15.97 1.78 11.64
CA LYS A 520 15.53 0.80 10.63
C LYS A 520 16.70 0.26 9.79
N GLY A 521 17.73 1.06 9.53
CA GLY A 521 18.93 0.65 8.78
C GLY A 521 19.88 -0.27 9.56
N GLN A 522 19.73 -0.39 10.89
CA GLN A 522 20.48 -1.33 11.71
C GLN A 522 19.84 -2.72 11.78
N MET A 523 18.56 -2.86 11.43
CA MET A 523 17.87 -4.15 11.39
C MET A 523 18.13 -4.85 10.06
N LYS A 524 18.37 -6.15 10.09
CA LYS A 524 18.40 -6.99 8.88
C LYS A 524 17.01 -6.93 8.22
N SER A 525 16.93 -6.82 6.90
CA SER A 525 15.67 -6.84 6.17
C SER A 525 15.58 -8.09 5.30
N LEU A 526 14.42 -8.74 5.31
CA LEU A 526 14.07 -9.83 4.40
C LEU A 526 13.20 -9.23 3.28
N PRO A 527 13.76 -8.97 2.09
CA PRO A 527 12.98 -8.44 0.98
C PRO A 527 12.12 -9.53 0.36
N ILE A 528 10.82 -9.24 0.17
CA ILE A 528 9.83 -10.20 -0.32
C ILE A 528 9.02 -9.59 -1.45
N ILE A 529 8.71 -10.41 -2.47
CA ILE A 529 7.72 -10.12 -3.51
C ILE A 529 6.52 -11.04 -3.29
N ILE A 530 5.31 -10.48 -3.23
CA ILE A 530 4.08 -11.21 -2.99
C ILE A 530 3.26 -11.30 -4.27
N LYS A 531 2.87 -12.53 -4.63
CA LYS A 531 1.94 -12.79 -5.74
C LYS A 531 0.82 -13.70 -5.25
N ALA A 532 -0.43 -13.31 -5.46
CA ALA A 532 -1.59 -14.14 -5.09
C ALA A 532 -2.62 -14.19 -6.23
N ASP A 533 -3.60 -15.07 -6.06
CA ASP A 533 -4.71 -15.27 -7.02
C ASP A 533 -5.69 -14.10 -7.03
N VAL A 534 -6.04 -13.57 -5.86
CA VAL A 534 -6.99 -12.47 -5.69
C VAL A 534 -6.39 -11.33 -4.87
N GLN A 535 -6.98 -10.13 -5.01
CA GLN A 535 -6.49 -8.90 -4.36
C GLN A 535 -6.53 -9.00 -2.84
N GLY A 536 -7.62 -9.51 -2.29
CA GLY A 536 -7.75 -9.66 -0.84
C GLY A 536 -6.72 -10.62 -0.23
N SER A 537 -6.33 -11.69 -0.95
CA SER A 537 -5.24 -12.58 -0.52
C SER A 537 -3.89 -11.86 -0.48
N VAL A 538 -3.61 -10.96 -1.44
CA VAL A 538 -2.40 -10.12 -1.44
C VAL A 538 -2.35 -9.22 -0.21
N GLU A 539 -3.47 -8.55 0.09
CA GLU A 539 -3.61 -7.65 1.23
C GLU A 539 -3.41 -8.40 2.56
N ALA A 540 -4.13 -9.51 2.73
CA ALA A 540 -4.07 -10.34 3.94
C ALA A 540 -2.65 -10.87 4.20
N LEU A 541 -1.97 -11.36 3.15
CA LEU A 541 -0.61 -11.85 3.26
C LEU A 541 0.37 -10.72 3.60
N ALA A 542 0.27 -9.58 2.91
CA ALA A 542 1.12 -8.43 3.17
C ALA A 542 1.01 -7.93 4.61
N GLN A 543 -0.22 -7.79 5.14
CA GLN A 543 -0.44 -7.38 6.52
C GLN A 543 0.05 -8.41 7.54
N SER A 544 -0.19 -9.70 7.28
CA SER A 544 0.23 -10.76 8.17
C SER A 544 1.74 -10.83 8.29
N LEU A 545 2.46 -10.72 7.15
CA LEU A 545 3.92 -10.71 7.13
C LEU A 545 4.52 -9.47 7.80
N GLN A 546 3.88 -8.29 7.68
CA GLN A 546 4.31 -7.08 8.37
C GLN A 546 4.08 -7.10 9.88
N LYS A 547 3.15 -7.93 10.37
CA LYS A 547 2.86 -8.13 11.80
C LYS A 547 3.84 -9.08 12.49
N ILE A 548 4.64 -9.84 11.75
CA ILE A 548 5.66 -10.73 12.31
C ILE A 548 6.70 -9.87 13.03
N LYS A 549 6.92 -10.19 14.31
CA LYS A 549 7.90 -9.50 15.16
C LYS A 549 9.02 -10.50 15.50
N VAL A 550 10.16 -10.32 14.88
CA VAL A 550 11.41 -10.99 15.22
C VAL A 550 12.44 -9.91 15.51
N ASP A 551 13.02 -9.94 16.70
CA ASP A 551 13.97 -8.91 17.12
C ASP A 551 15.18 -8.88 16.19
N GLY A 552 15.53 -7.71 15.67
CA GLY A 552 16.66 -7.52 14.76
C GLY A 552 16.41 -7.78 13.28
N VAL A 553 15.24 -8.34 12.90
CA VAL A 553 14.88 -8.60 11.49
C VAL A 553 13.50 -8.04 11.18
N ARG A 554 13.32 -7.49 9.99
CA ARG A 554 12.02 -7.04 9.50
C ARG A 554 11.73 -7.57 8.10
N VAL A 555 10.47 -7.72 7.79
CA VAL A 555 10.00 -7.98 6.43
C VAL A 555 9.94 -6.67 5.64
N ASP A 556 10.45 -6.67 4.42
CA ASP A 556 10.38 -5.55 3.48
C ASP A 556 9.69 -6.01 2.20
N ILE A 557 8.45 -5.56 1.99
CA ILE A 557 7.66 -5.95 0.83
C ILE A 557 8.01 -5.02 -0.32
N ILE A 558 8.83 -5.52 -1.25
CA ILE A 558 9.29 -4.77 -2.43
C ILE A 558 8.16 -4.57 -3.46
N HIS A 559 7.39 -5.62 -3.68
CA HIS A 559 6.28 -5.59 -4.64
C HIS A 559 5.18 -6.57 -4.23
N LYS A 560 3.95 -6.16 -4.47
CA LYS A 560 2.76 -6.98 -4.27
C LYS A 560 1.83 -6.85 -5.47
N ALA A 561 1.38 -7.96 -6.04
CA ALA A 561 0.46 -7.93 -7.17
C ALA A 561 -0.34 -9.22 -7.31
N VAL A 562 -1.44 -9.14 -8.04
CA VAL A 562 -2.33 -10.26 -8.35
C VAL A 562 -1.88 -10.97 -9.63
N GLY A 563 -2.10 -12.27 -9.70
CA GLY A 563 -1.88 -13.12 -10.87
C GLY A 563 -0.64 -14.00 -10.77
N ALA A 564 -0.35 -14.73 -11.86
CA ALA A 564 0.78 -15.64 -11.93
C ALA A 564 2.14 -14.91 -11.82
N ILE A 565 3.14 -15.60 -11.29
CA ILE A 565 4.51 -15.09 -11.24
C ILE A 565 5.07 -15.08 -12.66
N ASN A 566 5.54 -13.92 -13.12
CA ASN A 566 6.06 -13.68 -14.46
C ASN A 566 7.56 -13.35 -14.46
N GLU A 567 8.15 -13.20 -15.65
CA GLU A 567 9.59 -12.90 -15.85
C GLU A 567 9.99 -11.56 -15.21
N SER A 568 9.11 -10.55 -15.26
CA SER A 568 9.38 -9.25 -14.64
C SER A 568 9.49 -9.34 -13.11
N ASP A 569 8.71 -10.23 -12.47
CA ASP A 569 8.78 -10.47 -11.04
C ASP A 569 10.11 -11.14 -10.67
N VAL A 570 10.59 -12.08 -11.49
CA VAL A 570 11.88 -12.76 -11.31
C VAL A 570 13.04 -11.77 -11.49
N THR A 571 13.00 -10.93 -12.53
CA THR A 571 14.01 -9.88 -12.74
C THR A 571 14.04 -8.89 -11.58
N LEU A 572 12.87 -8.51 -11.03
CA LEU A 572 12.78 -7.63 -9.86
C LEU A 572 13.35 -8.30 -8.61
N ALA A 573 13.08 -9.60 -8.41
CA ALA A 573 13.61 -10.39 -7.31
C ALA A 573 15.14 -10.47 -7.37
N GLU A 574 15.71 -10.68 -8.56
CA GLU A 574 17.15 -10.66 -8.80
C GLU A 574 17.76 -9.32 -8.43
N ALA A 575 17.17 -8.22 -8.91
CA ALA A 575 17.67 -6.86 -8.66
C ALA A 575 17.60 -6.45 -7.19
N SER A 576 16.63 -6.94 -6.43
CA SER A 576 16.40 -6.62 -5.01
C SER A 576 16.84 -7.70 -4.04
N ASN A 577 17.39 -8.82 -4.53
CA ASN A 577 17.72 -10.02 -3.76
C ASN A 577 16.53 -10.51 -2.89
N ALA A 578 15.35 -10.52 -3.48
CA ALA A 578 14.09 -10.82 -2.81
C ALA A 578 13.65 -12.27 -3.03
N VAL A 579 12.94 -12.82 -2.05
CA VAL A 579 12.23 -14.09 -2.16
C VAL A 579 10.83 -13.84 -2.75
N ILE A 580 10.40 -14.68 -3.69
CA ILE A 580 9.06 -14.60 -4.26
C ILE A 580 8.13 -15.57 -3.52
N ILE A 581 7.08 -15.02 -2.90
CA ILE A 581 6.02 -15.80 -2.28
C ILE A 581 4.80 -15.82 -3.19
N GLY A 582 4.47 -17.01 -3.68
CA GLY A 582 3.28 -17.26 -4.49
C GLY A 582 2.17 -17.92 -3.68
N PHE A 583 1.05 -17.21 -3.48
CA PHE A 583 -0.10 -17.73 -2.77
C PHE A 583 -1.18 -18.15 -3.77
N ASN A 584 -1.50 -19.43 -3.79
CA ASN A 584 -2.45 -20.07 -4.71
C ASN A 584 -2.18 -19.84 -6.20
N VAL A 585 -1.00 -19.33 -6.57
CA VAL A 585 -0.56 -19.08 -7.95
C VAL A 585 0.61 -19.98 -8.34
N ARG A 586 0.96 -19.98 -9.63
CA ARG A 586 2.10 -20.70 -10.17
C ARG A 586 2.95 -19.79 -11.04
N PRO A 587 4.27 -20.01 -11.11
CA PRO A 587 5.11 -19.30 -12.06
C PRO A 587 4.79 -19.73 -13.50
N THR A 588 4.94 -18.81 -14.45
CA THR A 588 4.94 -19.14 -15.87
C THR A 588 6.14 -20.04 -16.19
N PRO A 589 6.08 -20.88 -17.25
CA PRO A 589 7.20 -21.74 -17.61
C PRO A 589 8.52 -21.01 -17.81
N ASN A 590 8.45 -19.81 -18.41
CA ASN A 590 9.63 -18.98 -18.64
C ASN A 590 10.18 -18.40 -17.33
N ALA A 591 9.29 -17.82 -16.47
CA ALA A 591 9.67 -17.30 -15.15
C ALA A 591 10.31 -18.38 -14.27
N LYS A 592 9.80 -19.62 -14.34
CA LYS A 592 10.42 -20.75 -13.61
C LYS A 592 11.83 -21.04 -14.12
N SER A 593 12.02 -21.09 -15.44
CA SER A 593 13.34 -21.37 -16.04
C SER A 593 14.35 -20.26 -15.72
N GLU A 594 13.90 -19.01 -15.70
CA GLU A 594 14.71 -17.84 -15.34
C GLU A 594 15.06 -17.81 -13.86
N ALA A 595 14.11 -18.12 -12.98
CA ALA A 595 14.34 -18.24 -11.54
C ALA A 595 15.34 -19.37 -11.21
N ASP A 596 15.20 -20.54 -11.85
CA ASP A 596 16.13 -21.66 -11.69
C ASP A 596 17.54 -21.27 -12.19
N ALA A 597 17.66 -20.52 -13.29
CA ALA A 597 18.95 -20.05 -13.84
C ALA A 597 19.64 -19.02 -12.94
N ASN A 598 18.87 -18.10 -12.34
CA ASN A 598 19.37 -17.02 -11.49
C ASN A 598 19.38 -17.39 -9.99
N GLN A 599 19.00 -18.63 -9.64
CA GLN A 599 18.94 -19.16 -8.26
C GLN A 599 18.01 -18.33 -7.35
N ILE A 600 16.89 -17.83 -7.90
CA ILE A 600 15.89 -17.08 -7.15
C ILE A 600 14.92 -18.04 -6.48
N ASP A 601 14.71 -17.87 -5.19
CA ASP A 601 13.82 -18.70 -4.40
C ASP A 601 12.35 -18.31 -4.64
N ILE A 602 11.54 -19.28 -5.08
CA ILE A 602 10.09 -19.14 -5.28
C ILE A 602 9.37 -20.11 -4.35
N ARG A 603 8.72 -19.58 -3.32
CA ARG A 603 7.92 -20.34 -2.36
C ARG A 603 6.45 -20.30 -2.71
N LEU A 604 5.82 -21.47 -2.80
CA LEU A 604 4.44 -21.62 -3.29
C LEU A 604 3.55 -22.21 -2.20
N HIS A 605 2.61 -21.43 -1.73
CA HIS A 605 1.70 -21.81 -0.65
C HIS A 605 0.24 -21.82 -1.13
N ARG A 606 -0.58 -22.62 -0.46
CA ARG A 606 -2.04 -22.66 -0.63
C ARG A 606 -2.79 -22.32 0.64
N VAL A 607 -2.09 -22.33 1.77
CA VAL A 607 -2.63 -22.01 3.10
C VAL A 607 -1.77 -20.91 3.70
N ILE A 608 -2.39 -19.83 4.16
CA ILE A 608 -1.71 -18.61 4.61
C ILE A 608 -0.80 -18.86 5.82
N TYR A 609 -1.19 -19.75 6.73
CA TYR A 609 -0.39 -20.10 7.91
C TYR A 609 1.00 -20.61 7.56
N LYS A 610 1.08 -21.49 6.55
CA LYS A 610 2.37 -22.06 6.12
C LYS A 610 3.28 -21.00 5.49
N ALA A 611 2.70 -19.99 4.84
CA ALA A 611 3.50 -18.91 4.30
C ALA A 611 4.06 -18.02 5.42
N ILE A 612 3.26 -17.74 6.45
CA ILE A 612 3.68 -16.95 7.61
C ILE A 612 4.76 -17.70 8.40
N GLU A 613 4.55 -18.97 8.71
CA GLU A 613 5.48 -19.84 9.45
C GLU A 613 6.84 -19.92 8.74
N GLU A 614 6.85 -20.18 7.42
CA GLU A 614 8.10 -20.28 6.65
C GLU A 614 8.87 -18.96 6.60
N VAL A 615 8.18 -17.81 6.53
CA VAL A 615 8.83 -16.50 6.60
C VAL A 615 9.36 -16.20 7.99
N GLU A 616 8.62 -16.55 9.04
CA GLU A 616 9.06 -16.40 10.42
C GLU A 616 10.31 -17.24 10.70
N ASP A 617 10.33 -18.49 10.25
CA ASP A 617 11.50 -19.38 10.37
C ASP A 617 12.70 -18.83 9.58
N ALA A 618 12.47 -18.29 8.38
CA ALA A 618 13.53 -17.65 7.60
C ALA A 618 14.09 -16.42 8.31
N MET A 619 13.24 -15.59 8.95
CA MET A 619 13.67 -14.43 9.73
C MET A 619 14.49 -14.86 10.97
N LYS A 620 14.06 -15.88 11.70
CA LYS A 620 14.81 -16.45 12.83
C LYS A 620 16.18 -16.97 12.38
N GLY A 621 16.24 -17.65 11.22
CA GLY A 621 17.49 -18.13 10.63
C GLY A 621 18.46 -17.01 10.19
N MET A 622 18.00 -15.77 10.03
CA MET A 622 18.85 -14.62 9.71
C MET A 622 19.54 -14.02 10.95
N LEU A 623 19.09 -14.36 12.16
CA LEU A 623 19.70 -13.87 13.40
C LEU A 623 21.11 -14.42 13.56
N GLU A 624 21.96 -13.68 14.25
CA GLU A 624 23.27 -14.19 14.65
C GLU A 624 23.09 -15.12 15.84
N PRO A 625 23.76 -16.29 15.84
CA PRO A 625 23.65 -17.21 16.95
C PRO A 625 24.10 -16.55 18.25
N VAL A 626 23.30 -16.64 19.29
CA VAL A 626 23.68 -16.21 20.64
C VAL A 626 24.50 -17.28 21.25
N TYR A 627 25.70 -16.92 21.71
CA TYR A 627 26.59 -17.84 22.42
C TYR A 627 26.48 -17.59 23.92
N GLU A 628 26.08 -18.60 24.67
CA GLU A 628 26.12 -18.58 26.13
C GLU A 628 27.37 -19.32 26.64
N GLU A 629 27.92 -18.80 27.76
CA GLU A 629 29.04 -19.43 28.43
C GLU A 629 28.53 -20.64 29.25
N GLU A 630 28.89 -21.83 28.86
CA GLU A 630 28.61 -23.03 29.62
C GLU A 630 29.88 -23.48 30.35
N THR A 631 29.88 -23.46 31.69
CA THR A 631 30.99 -24.01 32.50
C THR A 631 31.00 -25.52 32.39
N ILE A 632 32.06 -26.07 31.81
CA ILE A 632 32.22 -27.52 31.57
C ILE A 632 32.95 -28.25 32.67
N GLY A 633 33.74 -27.53 33.49
CA GLY A 633 34.43 -28.13 34.60
C GLY A 633 35.27 -27.15 35.42
N GLN A 634 35.73 -27.60 36.59
CA GLN A 634 36.58 -26.82 37.48
C GLN A 634 37.77 -27.65 37.96
N VAL A 635 38.92 -27.01 38.07
CA VAL A 635 40.19 -27.60 38.60
C VAL A 635 40.67 -26.77 39.77
N GLU A 636 40.90 -27.44 40.91
CA GLU A 636 41.57 -26.84 42.02
C GLU A 636 43.11 -27.06 41.89
N VAL A 637 43.88 -25.96 41.92
CA VAL A 637 45.34 -25.98 41.83
C VAL A 637 45.92 -26.44 43.16
N ARG A 638 46.61 -27.59 43.17
CA ARG A 638 47.23 -28.16 44.37
C ARG A 638 48.73 -27.96 44.44
N GLN A 639 49.41 -27.93 43.29
CA GLN A 639 50.86 -27.77 43.20
C GLN A 639 51.25 -26.93 42.00
N ILE A 640 52.34 -26.21 42.10
CA ILE A 640 52.83 -25.34 41.03
C ILE A 640 54.24 -25.75 40.61
N TYR A 641 54.46 -25.92 39.32
CA TYR A 641 55.75 -26.23 38.75
C TYR A 641 56.21 -25.10 37.79
N LYS A 642 57.38 -24.51 38.05
CA LYS A 642 57.95 -23.49 37.16
C LYS A 642 58.96 -24.11 36.19
N ALA A 643 58.66 -24.06 34.92
CA ALA A 643 59.50 -24.59 33.85
C ALA A 643 60.07 -23.45 32.97
N SER A 644 61.40 -23.34 32.89
CA SER A 644 62.12 -22.21 32.26
C SER A 644 61.76 -21.93 30.79
N LYS A 645 61.05 -22.82 30.07
CA LYS A 645 60.68 -22.64 28.66
C LYS A 645 59.19 -22.71 28.37
N ILE A 646 58.36 -23.09 29.35
CA ILE A 646 56.93 -23.39 29.16
C ILE A 646 56.05 -22.49 30.04
N GLY A 647 56.65 -21.80 31.04
CA GLY A 647 55.93 -20.97 31.99
C GLY A 647 55.53 -21.76 33.27
N THR A 648 54.49 -21.31 33.94
CA THR A 648 53.99 -21.92 35.18
C THR A 648 53.00 -23.02 34.80
N ILE A 649 53.28 -24.26 35.27
CA ILE A 649 52.40 -25.41 35.14
C ILE A 649 51.62 -25.54 36.44
N ALA A 650 50.31 -25.49 36.38
CA ALA A 650 49.41 -25.75 37.48
C ALA A 650 49.10 -27.27 37.53
N GLY A 651 49.55 -27.95 38.60
CA GLY A 651 49.12 -29.30 38.90
C GLY A 651 47.85 -29.22 39.78
N GLY A 652 46.76 -29.69 39.27
CA GLY A 652 45.48 -29.62 39.96
C GLY A 652 44.65 -30.90 39.82
N MET A 653 43.55 -30.94 40.54
CA MET A 653 42.56 -32.00 40.45
C MET A 653 41.24 -31.45 39.96
N VAL A 654 40.61 -32.16 39.01
CA VAL A 654 39.29 -31.78 38.50
C VAL A 654 38.25 -32.06 39.59
N THR A 655 37.68 -30.98 40.15
CA THR A 655 36.69 -31.03 41.23
C THR A 655 35.28 -31.25 40.73
N SER A 656 34.95 -30.68 39.56
CA SER A 656 33.62 -30.88 38.94
C SER A 656 33.75 -30.95 37.40
N GLY A 657 32.86 -31.68 36.75
CA GLY A 657 32.72 -31.76 35.31
C GLY A 657 33.92 -32.39 34.59
N LYS A 658 34.34 -31.82 33.48
CA LYS A 658 35.49 -32.21 32.68
C LYS A 658 36.23 -30.99 32.14
N ILE A 659 37.50 -31.12 31.86
CA ILE A 659 38.26 -30.10 31.15
C ILE A 659 38.69 -30.63 29.80
N THR A 660 38.50 -29.85 28.78
CA THR A 660 38.97 -30.15 27.42
C THR A 660 40.10 -29.20 27.02
N ARG A 661 40.99 -29.67 26.15
CA ARG A 661 42.17 -28.91 25.71
C ARG A 661 41.81 -27.57 25.03
N ASP A 662 40.68 -27.53 24.32
CA ASP A 662 40.23 -26.39 23.54
C ASP A 662 39.28 -25.46 24.32
N ALA A 663 39.11 -25.70 25.64
CA ALA A 663 38.28 -24.90 26.51
C ALA A 663 38.97 -23.55 26.82
N LYS A 664 38.16 -22.52 26.93
CA LYS A 664 38.56 -21.26 27.58
C LYS A 664 38.59 -21.47 29.09
N VAL A 665 39.52 -20.80 29.74
CA VAL A 665 39.69 -20.97 31.20
C VAL A 665 39.73 -19.65 31.90
N ARG A 666 39.10 -19.61 33.06
CA ARG A 666 39.03 -18.49 33.96
C ARG A 666 39.71 -18.85 35.28
N LEU A 667 40.68 -18.06 35.72
CA LEU A 667 41.35 -18.24 37.00
C LEU A 667 40.61 -17.46 38.07
N VAL A 668 40.11 -18.15 39.05
CA VAL A 668 39.38 -17.60 40.20
C VAL A 668 40.24 -17.77 41.47
N ARG A 669 40.52 -16.64 42.15
CA ARG A 669 41.25 -16.61 43.43
C ARG A 669 40.39 -15.96 44.48
N ASP A 670 40.14 -16.62 45.61
CA ASP A 670 39.29 -16.13 46.71
C ASP A 670 37.90 -15.66 46.23
N GLY A 671 37.33 -16.35 45.21
CA GLY A 671 36.03 -16.01 44.62
C GLY A 671 36.06 -14.86 43.61
N VAL A 672 37.25 -14.34 43.27
CA VAL A 672 37.42 -13.23 42.31
C VAL A 672 38.10 -13.77 41.04
N VAL A 673 37.56 -13.42 39.88
CA VAL A 673 38.19 -13.74 38.58
C VAL A 673 39.43 -12.84 38.40
N ILE A 674 40.59 -13.47 38.34
CA ILE A 674 41.88 -12.77 38.17
C ILE A 674 42.32 -12.72 36.72
N TYR A 675 42.01 -13.76 35.96
CA TYR A 675 42.41 -13.87 34.56
C TYR A 675 41.40 -14.68 33.76
N ASP A 676 41.17 -14.30 32.54
CA ASP A 676 40.36 -15.01 31.55
C ASP A 676 41.18 -15.20 30.27
N GLY A 677 41.22 -16.40 29.73
CA GLY A 677 42.04 -16.71 28.57
C GLY A 677 41.88 -18.15 28.07
N GLU A 678 42.86 -18.60 27.28
CA GLU A 678 42.86 -19.93 26.68
C GLU A 678 43.79 -20.86 27.41
N LEU A 679 43.46 -22.16 27.37
CA LEU A 679 44.32 -23.20 27.91
C LEU A 679 45.55 -23.39 26.99
N GLY A 680 46.77 -23.26 27.52
CA GLY A 680 47.99 -23.40 26.76
C GLY A 680 48.34 -24.88 26.52
N SER A 681 48.18 -25.72 27.54
CA SER A 681 48.37 -27.18 27.44
C SER A 681 47.58 -27.93 28.51
N LEU A 682 47.16 -29.15 28.21
CA LEU A 682 46.49 -30.06 29.15
C LEU A 682 47.21 -31.39 29.12
N LYS A 683 47.77 -31.78 30.28
CA LYS A 683 48.55 -33.02 30.42
C LYS A 683 48.05 -33.86 31.59
N ARG A 684 48.17 -35.14 31.44
CA ARG A 684 48.02 -36.09 32.57
C ARG A 684 49.33 -36.84 32.74
N PHE A 685 49.98 -36.64 33.88
CA PHE A 685 51.37 -37.07 34.13
C PHE A 685 52.34 -36.47 33.11
N LYS A 686 52.78 -37.19 32.09
CA LYS A 686 53.69 -36.71 31.03
C LYS A 686 53.02 -36.61 29.64
N ASP A 687 51.81 -37.18 29.52
CA ASP A 687 51.16 -37.36 28.25
C ASP A 687 50.15 -36.18 28.00
N ASP A 688 50.13 -35.68 26.78
CA ASP A 688 49.12 -34.69 26.33
C ASP A 688 47.78 -35.40 26.15
N VAL A 689 46.72 -34.87 26.76
CA VAL A 689 45.36 -35.46 26.71
C VAL A 689 44.37 -34.47 26.14
N LYS A 690 43.34 -35.00 25.49
CA LYS A 690 42.28 -34.16 24.92
C LYS A 690 41.25 -33.72 25.97
N GLU A 691 40.98 -34.56 26.96
CA GLU A 691 40.06 -34.27 28.07
C GLU A 691 40.51 -34.94 29.37
N VAL A 692 40.17 -34.34 30.51
CA VAL A 692 40.33 -34.91 31.85
C VAL A 692 38.98 -34.78 32.58
N LYS A 693 38.53 -35.92 33.16
CA LYS A 693 37.26 -36.03 33.87
C LYS A 693 37.40 -35.74 35.36
N GLN A 694 36.30 -35.48 36.02
CA GLN A 694 36.22 -35.31 37.47
C GLN A 694 36.96 -36.42 38.24
N GLY A 695 37.67 -36.02 39.29
CA GLY A 695 38.40 -36.94 40.18
C GLY A 695 39.79 -37.33 39.69
N TYR A 696 40.23 -36.83 38.54
CA TYR A 696 41.58 -37.10 38.04
C TYR A 696 42.50 -35.88 38.15
N GLU A 697 43.77 -36.17 38.37
CA GLU A 697 44.80 -35.12 38.36
C GLU A 697 45.22 -34.76 36.98
N CYS A 698 45.49 -33.47 36.79
CA CYS A 698 45.94 -32.87 35.53
C CYS A 698 47.00 -31.80 35.75
N GLY A 699 47.88 -31.64 34.77
CA GLY A 699 48.79 -30.51 34.66
C GLY A 699 48.35 -29.62 33.54
N LEU A 700 48.14 -28.35 33.81
CA LEU A 700 47.67 -27.39 32.79
C LEU A 700 48.50 -26.10 32.80
N THR A 701 48.57 -25.44 31.68
CA THR A 701 49.17 -24.10 31.56
C THR A 701 48.12 -23.16 30.96
N ILE A 702 48.11 -21.92 31.44
CA ILE A 702 47.25 -20.88 30.88
C ILE A 702 48.09 -20.07 29.90
N GLN A 703 47.56 -19.78 28.74
CA GLN A 703 48.24 -19.01 27.70
C GLN A 703 48.48 -17.58 28.19
N ASN A 704 49.71 -17.05 28.05
CA ASN A 704 50.11 -15.71 28.43
C ASN A 704 49.95 -15.35 29.91
N TYR A 705 49.72 -16.30 30.83
CA TYR A 705 49.58 -16.03 32.24
C TYR A 705 50.42 -17.00 33.12
N ASN A 706 51.21 -16.43 34.07
CA ASN A 706 52.15 -17.21 34.86
C ASN A 706 52.01 -17.05 36.39
N ASP A 707 51.13 -16.15 36.88
CA ASP A 707 50.93 -15.89 38.32
C ASP A 707 49.81 -16.76 38.88
N ILE A 708 49.94 -18.10 38.71
CA ILE A 708 49.05 -19.08 39.29
C ILE A 708 49.55 -19.41 40.71
N LYS A 709 48.65 -19.53 41.68
CA LYS A 709 48.92 -19.86 43.07
C LYS A 709 48.26 -21.15 43.50
N GLU A 710 48.76 -21.75 44.58
CA GLU A 710 48.08 -22.86 45.20
C GLU A 710 46.75 -22.44 45.76
N MET A 711 45.74 -23.30 45.67
CA MET A 711 44.32 -23.07 46.03
C MET A 711 43.55 -22.19 45.03
N ASP A 712 44.15 -21.72 43.92
CA ASP A 712 43.40 -21.11 42.84
C ASP A 712 42.45 -22.13 42.19
N VAL A 713 41.28 -21.70 41.78
CA VAL A 713 40.31 -22.50 41.02
C VAL A 713 40.33 -22.07 39.55
N ILE A 714 40.53 -23.03 38.66
CA ILE A 714 40.49 -22.81 37.23
C ILE A 714 39.16 -23.36 36.71
N GLU A 715 38.29 -22.48 36.27
CA GLU A 715 37.03 -22.81 35.62
C GLU A 715 37.25 -22.94 34.12
N ALA A 716 36.88 -24.07 33.56
CA ALA A 716 36.84 -24.28 32.12
C ALA A 716 35.42 -24.07 31.60
N TYR A 717 35.28 -23.22 30.57
CA TYR A 717 34.00 -22.94 29.93
C TYR A 717 34.14 -23.03 28.42
N GLN A 718 33.01 -23.23 27.76
CA GLN A 718 32.90 -23.17 26.31
C GLN A 718 31.72 -22.28 25.92
N MET A 719 31.86 -21.65 24.77
CA MET A 719 30.75 -20.90 24.16
C MET A 719 29.83 -21.92 23.46
N LYS A 720 28.61 -22.03 23.94
CA LYS A 720 27.61 -22.92 23.34
C LYS A 720 26.61 -22.07 22.58
N GLU A 721 26.40 -22.46 21.36
CA GLU A 721 25.38 -21.85 20.53
C GLU A 721 23.99 -22.20 21.07
N VAL A 722 23.22 -21.19 21.46
CA VAL A 722 21.85 -21.33 21.92
C VAL A 722 20.93 -20.84 20.80
N PRO A 723 19.96 -21.63 20.37
CA PRO A 723 18.98 -21.18 19.39
C PRO A 723 18.21 -20.01 19.98
N VAL A 724 18.05 -18.93 19.21
CA VAL A 724 17.24 -17.78 19.58
C VAL A 724 15.78 -18.22 19.46
N GLU A 725 15.07 -18.34 20.60
CA GLU A 725 13.64 -18.68 20.65
C GLU A 725 12.73 -17.54 20.16
#